data_ac7454d1946d48c366071d4adfa731b4
#
_entry.id   ac7454d1946d48c366071d4adfa731b4
#
_cell.length_a   1.000
_cell.length_b   1.000
_cell.length_c   1.000
_cell.angle_alpha   90.00
_cell.angle_beta   90.00
_cell.angle_gamma   90.00
#
_symmetry.space_group_name_H-M   'P 1'
#
loop_
_entity.id
_entity.type
_entity.pdbx_description
1 polymer ?
#
loop_
_entity_poly.entity_id
_entity_poly.type
_entity_poly.pdbx_seq_one_letter_code
_entity_poly.pdbx_strand_id
1 'polypeptide(L)'
;MLSKATYIGLIAAVASAQAPYRFAEKLYPVLENAGCHRCHVPEGVASATRLHFPPEGASPERLEKFGESLVTVVDRKSPGDSLLLRKPTQRVTHGGGERIAPGSSEEALLRQWIQYLAAMPEDRARRAAQYSKSEATSYDRASRAVLRRLTHQQYSNTVRDLLKEATDVTDQFPPEDFVNGFKNQYQSQSLSPTLIETYSRTAERLAGNVFRRGDSRKLILCDFRKEPVACRERFIRTFGRRAFRRPLEPQEFVRYDALFKNEPEFLRGAQVVIEAVLQAPAFLFWMDQASRPAWKSYATASRLAYGLWNTMPDDALLDQAGRGALDTPEKVATAARAMLQDPRARQGLDEFTSQWLRFDRALAAARERRTFPMFSRELVTSMMEEEKRFVADLVWNDRDFTDLFRADYGFVNTDLATVYAVPAPAQDFERVVFPKEQDRAGVLGHALFLTLTSKPEDTAPTSRGIFVREQFLCQQVPPPPAGVDTNLPPVDEALPRTNRERLASHTTNPACAGCHSLIDPIGFALEKFDAVGIYHPKADLLFYPDEHEAKVPKKKVQLDLDTTGHLTGVPNSEFRNPRELGEILAKTGQCQECIVKQVFRYLAGRHDMRSDAPLIQQVLQDFRSSGFHFRELLVSYFKNGVTP
;
A
#
# COMPACT_ATOMS: atom_id res chain seq x y z
N MET A 1 -48.75 30.80 68.46
CA MET A 1 -48.11 29.46 68.44
C MET A 1 -47.83 29.14 67.02
N LEU A 2 -46.58 29.40 66.59
CA LEU A 2 -46.14 29.18 65.23
C LEU A 2 -45.12 28.06 65.21
N SER A 3 -45.50 26.95 64.56
CA SER A 3 -44.66 25.77 64.33
C SER A 3 -43.58 26.03 63.32
N LYS A 4 -42.30 25.86 63.67
CA LYS A 4 -41.15 25.88 62.78
C LYS A 4 -41.01 24.51 62.11
N ALA A 5 -41.27 24.39 60.82
CA ALA A 5 -40.91 23.21 60.03
C ALA A 5 -39.46 23.33 59.58
N THR A 6 -38.64 22.40 60.05
CA THR A 6 -37.22 22.28 59.69
C THR A 6 -37.11 21.47 58.38
N TYR A 7 -36.71 22.14 57.30
CA TYR A 7 -36.35 21.47 56.07
C TYR A 7 -34.94 20.84 56.21
N ILE A 8 -34.87 19.53 56.23
CA ILE A 8 -33.60 18.80 56.08
C ILE A 8 -33.40 18.56 54.58
N GLY A 9 -32.53 19.35 53.98
CA GLY A 9 -32.10 19.14 52.63
C GLY A 9 -31.12 17.93 52.54
N LEU A 10 -31.57 16.84 51.92
CA LEU A 10 -30.68 15.74 51.54
C LEU A 10 -29.76 16.24 50.40
N ILE A 11 -28.55 16.56 50.74
CA ILE A 11 -27.47 16.74 49.74
C ILE A 11 -27.04 15.31 49.35
N ALA A 12 -27.53 14.83 48.21
CA ALA A 12 -26.97 13.62 47.59
C ALA A 12 -25.54 13.94 47.14
N ALA A 13 -24.57 13.45 47.87
CA ALA A 13 -23.18 13.49 47.44
C ALA A 13 -23.05 12.60 46.19
N VAL A 14 -22.91 13.24 45.04
CA VAL A 14 -22.49 12.57 43.81
C VAL A 14 -21.02 12.15 44.03
N ALA A 15 -20.84 10.92 44.49
CA ALA A 15 -19.52 10.31 44.55
C ALA A 15 -18.96 10.26 43.09
N SER A 16 -18.04 11.12 42.75
CA SER A 16 -17.30 11.00 41.51
C SER A 16 -16.53 9.70 41.54
N ALA A 17 -16.88 8.75 40.69
CA ALA A 17 -16.16 7.49 40.59
C ALA A 17 -14.69 7.78 40.31
N GLN A 18 -13.83 7.51 41.28
CA GLN A 18 -12.39 7.66 41.16
C GLN A 18 -11.82 6.43 40.47
N ALA A 19 -10.84 6.58 39.59
CA ALA A 19 -10.22 5.42 38.92
C ALA A 19 -9.60 4.47 39.95
N PRO A 20 -9.78 3.15 39.81
CA PRO A 20 -9.32 2.18 40.81
C PRO A 20 -7.80 2.11 40.90
N TYR A 21 -7.11 2.52 39.84
CA TYR A 21 -5.65 2.60 39.71
C TYR A 21 -5.30 3.43 38.46
N ARG A 22 -4.01 3.73 38.28
CA ARG A 22 -3.52 4.36 37.04
C ARG A 22 -3.50 3.34 35.91
N PHE A 23 -4.24 3.61 34.85
CA PHE A 23 -4.37 2.72 33.68
C PHE A 23 -3.03 2.42 33.02
N ALA A 24 -2.20 3.48 32.79
CA ALA A 24 -0.89 3.37 32.18
C ALA A 24 0.07 2.45 32.94
N GLU A 25 -0.08 2.36 34.26
CA GLU A 25 0.84 1.60 35.13
C GLU A 25 0.37 0.15 35.40
N LYS A 26 -0.93 -0.11 35.38
CA LYS A 26 -1.50 -1.40 35.81
C LYS A 26 -2.15 -2.18 34.68
N LEU A 27 -3.11 -1.60 33.95
CA LEU A 27 -3.86 -2.34 32.95
C LEU A 27 -3.26 -2.24 31.54
N TYR A 28 -2.66 -1.11 31.18
CA TYR A 28 -2.03 -0.97 29.87
C TYR A 28 -0.95 -2.04 29.63
N PRO A 29 -0.01 -2.31 30.56
CA PRO A 29 0.97 -3.40 30.37
C PRO A 29 0.33 -4.78 30.23
N VAL A 30 -0.78 -5.05 30.90
CA VAL A 30 -1.53 -6.31 30.73
C VAL A 30 -2.07 -6.44 29.30
N LEU A 31 -2.69 -5.38 28.76
CA LEU A 31 -3.22 -5.37 27.40
C LEU A 31 -2.10 -5.41 26.34
N GLU A 32 -0.97 -4.79 26.62
CA GLU A 32 0.22 -4.81 25.77
C GLU A 32 0.84 -6.21 25.71
N ASN A 33 1.07 -6.86 26.87
CA ASN A 33 1.58 -8.23 26.95
C ASN A 33 0.61 -9.25 26.34
N ALA A 34 -0.70 -9.02 26.46
CA ALA A 34 -1.72 -9.79 25.78
C ALA A 34 -1.72 -9.60 24.24
N GLY A 35 -0.91 -8.67 23.72
CA GLY A 35 -0.74 -8.40 22.31
C GLY A 35 -1.97 -7.74 21.64
N CYS A 36 -2.84 -7.09 22.40
CA CYS A 36 -4.06 -6.47 21.88
C CYS A 36 -3.75 -5.41 20.81
N HIS A 37 -2.67 -4.62 21.02
CA HIS A 37 -2.20 -3.58 20.11
C HIS A 37 -1.78 -4.12 18.73
N ARG A 38 -1.43 -5.40 18.60
CA ARG A 38 -0.99 -5.99 17.32
C ARG A 38 -2.10 -6.03 16.27
N CYS A 39 -3.35 -6.20 16.72
CA CYS A 39 -4.53 -6.28 15.85
C CYS A 39 -5.39 -5.02 15.90
N HIS A 40 -5.49 -4.39 17.10
CA HIS A 40 -6.35 -3.24 17.38
C HIS A 40 -5.59 -1.92 17.18
N VAL A 41 -5.11 -1.71 15.96
CA VAL A 41 -4.55 -0.44 15.46
C VAL A 41 -5.38 0.01 14.25
N PRO A 42 -5.29 1.28 13.83
CA PRO A 42 -6.11 1.79 12.72
C PRO A 42 -6.05 0.95 11.45
N GLU A 43 -4.95 0.27 11.21
CA GLU A 43 -4.65 -0.50 10.00
C GLU A 43 -4.53 -2.01 10.24
N GLY A 44 -4.73 -2.43 11.48
CA GLY A 44 -4.68 -3.84 11.86
C GLY A 44 -5.88 -4.64 11.34
N VAL A 45 -5.79 -5.97 11.46
CA VAL A 45 -6.89 -6.88 11.07
C VAL A 45 -8.19 -6.62 11.84
N ALA A 46 -8.13 -5.91 12.97
CA ALA A 46 -9.27 -5.45 13.76
C ALA A 46 -9.60 -3.96 13.56
N SER A 47 -9.13 -3.33 12.47
CA SER A 47 -9.33 -1.90 12.17
C SER A 47 -10.81 -1.47 12.07
N ALA A 48 -11.71 -2.39 11.72
CA ALA A 48 -13.15 -2.14 11.72
C ALA A 48 -13.76 -2.02 13.11
N THR A 49 -13.02 -2.34 14.17
CA THR A 49 -13.50 -2.23 15.56
C THR A 49 -13.38 -0.80 16.10
N ARG A 50 -14.06 -0.52 17.23
CA ARG A 50 -13.94 0.78 17.93
C ARG A 50 -12.71 0.87 18.84
N LEU A 51 -11.94 -0.20 18.95
CA LEU A 51 -10.78 -0.29 19.82
C LEU A 51 -9.51 -0.12 18.98
N HIS A 52 -8.83 1.02 19.18
CA HIS A 52 -7.54 1.28 18.55
C HIS A 52 -6.55 1.73 19.61
N PHE A 53 -5.45 1.00 19.74
CA PHE A 53 -4.38 1.33 20.67
C PHE A 53 -3.59 2.55 20.19
N PRO A 54 -3.06 3.37 21.12
CA PRO A 54 -2.14 4.44 20.78
C PRO A 54 -0.82 3.87 20.23
N PRO A 55 -0.04 4.68 19.48
CA PRO A 55 1.26 4.24 18.96
C PRO A 55 2.24 3.91 20.08
N GLU A 56 3.22 3.08 19.77
CA GLU A 56 4.31 2.72 20.68
C GLU A 56 5.03 3.97 21.19
N GLY A 57 5.39 4.00 22.48
CA GLY A 57 6.01 5.15 23.12
C GLY A 57 5.07 6.31 23.50
N ALA A 58 3.76 6.09 23.48
CA ALA A 58 2.80 7.11 23.94
C ALA A 58 3.03 7.52 25.39
N SER A 59 2.88 8.83 25.70
CA SER A 59 3.08 9.33 27.07
C SER A 59 2.07 8.75 28.08
N PRO A 60 2.43 8.67 29.37
CA PRO A 60 1.52 8.17 30.40
C PRO A 60 0.16 8.90 30.41
N GLU A 61 0.15 10.22 30.21
CA GLU A 61 -1.09 11.00 30.15
C GLU A 61 -1.96 10.59 28.95
N ARG A 62 -1.34 10.25 27.84
CA ARG A 62 -2.02 9.77 26.64
C ARG A 62 -2.61 8.39 26.87
N LEU A 63 -1.87 7.51 27.56
CA LEU A 63 -2.36 6.18 27.93
C LEU A 63 -3.55 6.24 28.89
N GLU A 64 -3.52 7.17 29.90
CA GLU A 64 -4.66 7.38 30.79
C GLU A 64 -5.93 7.80 30.02
N LYS A 65 -5.79 8.76 29.12
CA LYS A 65 -6.92 9.21 28.27
C LYS A 65 -7.42 8.11 27.35
N PHE A 66 -6.52 7.30 26.80
CA PHE A 66 -6.91 6.11 26.05
C PHE A 66 -7.71 5.14 26.93
N GLY A 67 -7.24 4.86 28.16
CA GLY A 67 -7.95 4.01 29.11
C GLY A 67 -9.38 4.48 29.39
N GLU A 68 -9.60 5.78 29.57
CA GLU A 68 -10.94 6.34 29.73
C GLU A 68 -11.78 6.23 28.45
N SER A 69 -11.18 6.37 27.27
CA SER A 69 -11.88 6.28 25.99
C SER A 69 -12.43 4.88 25.69
N LEU A 70 -11.96 3.85 26.40
CA LEU A 70 -12.50 2.48 26.34
C LEU A 70 -13.96 2.40 26.78
N VAL A 71 -14.51 3.46 27.40
CA VAL A 71 -15.95 3.57 27.70
C VAL A 71 -16.82 3.32 26.45
N THR A 72 -16.30 3.56 25.25
CA THR A 72 -17.00 3.33 23.98
C THR A 72 -17.23 1.85 23.64
N VAL A 73 -16.51 0.93 24.29
CA VAL A 73 -16.57 -0.53 24.09
C VAL A 73 -17.01 -1.28 25.35
N VAL A 74 -17.52 -0.54 26.33
CA VAL A 74 -18.08 -1.06 27.58
C VAL A 74 -19.61 -1.01 27.54
N ASP A 75 -20.26 -2.11 27.95
CA ASP A 75 -21.69 -2.10 28.23
C ASP A 75 -21.88 -1.51 29.64
N ARG A 76 -22.37 -0.28 29.69
CA ARG A 76 -22.56 0.45 30.96
C ARG A 76 -23.74 -0.06 31.78
N LYS A 77 -24.72 -0.78 31.17
CA LYS A 77 -25.86 -1.37 31.85
C LYS A 77 -25.51 -2.74 32.45
N SER A 78 -24.74 -3.50 31.71
CA SER A 78 -24.31 -4.85 32.10
C SER A 78 -22.78 -4.96 31.93
N PRO A 79 -21.97 -4.42 32.86
CA PRO A 79 -20.50 -4.37 32.72
C PRO A 79 -19.85 -5.73 32.45
N GLY A 80 -20.41 -6.80 33.01
CA GLY A 80 -19.95 -8.18 32.78
C GLY A 80 -20.16 -8.69 31.35
N ASP A 81 -21.04 -8.06 30.56
CA ASP A 81 -21.32 -8.40 29.18
C ASP A 81 -20.52 -7.56 28.18
N SER A 82 -19.69 -6.66 28.69
CA SER A 82 -18.84 -5.81 27.84
C SER A 82 -17.97 -6.64 26.89
N LEU A 83 -17.94 -6.27 25.61
CA LEU A 83 -17.08 -6.93 24.63
C LEU A 83 -15.59 -6.79 24.99
N LEU A 84 -15.22 -5.70 25.67
CA LEU A 84 -13.87 -5.49 26.21
C LEU A 84 -13.45 -6.60 27.19
N LEU A 85 -14.40 -7.26 27.88
CA LEU A 85 -14.15 -8.40 28.75
C LEU A 85 -14.30 -9.72 28.02
N ARG A 86 -15.44 -9.91 27.33
CA ARG A 86 -15.85 -11.22 26.82
C ARG A 86 -14.99 -11.69 25.65
N LYS A 87 -14.47 -10.76 24.82
CA LYS A 87 -13.61 -11.10 23.67
C LYS A 87 -12.24 -11.61 24.09
N PRO A 88 -11.43 -10.88 24.87
CA PRO A 88 -10.09 -11.36 25.26
C PRO A 88 -10.11 -12.60 26.15
N THR A 89 -11.21 -12.85 26.88
CA THR A 89 -11.40 -14.08 27.69
C THR A 89 -12.13 -15.20 26.93
N GLN A 90 -12.31 -15.06 25.63
CA GLN A 90 -12.96 -16.00 24.71
C GLN A 90 -14.37 -16.48 25.15
N ARG A 91 -15.08 -15.71 25.96
CA ARG A 91 -16.50 -15.96 26.29
C ARG A 91 -17.44 -15.67 25.12
N VAL A 92 -16.95 -15.03 24.08
CA VAL A 92 -17.55 -14.88 22.74
C VAL A 92 -16.45 -15.01 21.70
N THR A 93 -16.80 -15.39 20.50
CA THR A 93 -15.84 -15.56 19.39
C THR A 93 -14.96 -14.32 19.23
N HIS A 94 -13.65 -14.52 19.27
CA HIS A 94 -12.62 -13.52 19.11
C HIS A 94 -11.56 -14.02 18.15
N GLY A 95 -11.37 -13.34 17.01
CA GLY A 95 -10.38 -13.73 16.00
C GLY A 95 -8.96 -13.81 16.55
N GLY A 96 -8.65 -13.05 17.61
CA GLY A 96 -7.37 -13.13 18.34
C GLY A 96 -7.23 -14.32 19.29
N GLY A 97 -8.24 -15.16 19.47
CA GLY A 97 -8.26 -16.22 20.47
C GLY A 97 -8.35 -15.70 21.91
N GLU A 98 -8.08 -16.58 22.89
CA GLU A 98 -7.97 -16.20 24.30
C GLU A 98 -6.67 -15.41 24.52
N ARG A 99 -6.77 -14.23 25.11
CA ARG A 99 -5.65 -13.34 25.40
C ARG A 99 -5.47 -13.05 26.89
N ILE A 100 -6.53 -13.21 27.65
CA ILE A 100 -6.57 -13.06 29.11
C ILE A 100 -7.27 -14.30 29.65
N ALA A 101 -6.57 -15.08 30.46
CA ALA A 101 -7.12 -16.32 31.01
C ALA A 101 -8.30 -16.02 31.93
N PRO A 102 -9.44 -16.71 31.77
CA PRO A 102 -10.57 -16.56 32.67
C PRO A 102 -10.20 -16.88 34.14
N GLY A 103 -10.58 -15.99 35.04
CA GLY A 103 -10.26 -16.12 36.47
C GLY A 103 -8.88 -15.65 36.89
N SER A 104 -8.07 -15.15 35.96
CA SER A 104 -6.72 -14.62 36.24
C SER A 104 -6.75 -13.26 36.96
N SER A 105 -5.59 -12.86 37.52
CA SER A 105 -5.35 -11.52 38.06
C SER A 105 -5.53 -10.42 37.01
N GLU A 106 -5.17 -10.71 35.77
CA GLU A 106 -5.31 -9.83 34.62
C GLU A 106 -6.79 -9.58 34.26
N GLU A 107 -7.62 -10.63 34.32
CA GLU A 107 -9.06 -10.46 34.17
C GLU A 107 -9.64 -9.63 35.32
N ALA A 108 -9.17 -9.83 36.54
CA ALA A 108 -9.65 -9.07 37.70
C ALA A 108 -9.35 -7.56 37.56
N LEU A 109 -8.15 -7.19 37.09
CA LEU A 109 -7.80 -5.79 36.76
C LEU A 109 -8.71 -5.24 35.66
N LEU A 110 -8.91 -5.99 34.59
CA LEU A 110 -9.77 -5.57 33.48
C LEU A 110 -11.23 -5.35 33.96
N ARG A 111 -11.76 -6.23 34.81
CA ARG A 111 -13.10 -6.08 35.38
C ARG A 111 -13.23 -4.82 36.24
N GLN A 112 -12.24 -4.52 37.09
CA GLN A 112 -12.24 -3.30 37.90
C GLN A 112 -12.28 -2.04 37.03
N TRP A 113 -11.50 -2.01 35.94
CA TRP A 113 -11.52 -0.89 35.00
C TRP A 113 -12.85 -0.75 34.26
N ILE A 114 -13.43 -1.86 33.82
CA ILE A 114 -14.76 -1.87 33.19
C ILE A 114 -15.84 -1.35 34.13
N GLN A 115 -15.81 -1.75 35.40
CA GLN A 115 -16.75 -1.24 36.43
C GLN A 115 -16.61 0.27 36.63
N TYR A 116 -15.36 0.77 36.71
CA TYR A 116 -15.09 2.21 36.76
C TYR A 116 -15.64 2.95 35.53
N LEU A 117 -15.41 2.44 34.32
CA LEU A 117 -15.92 3.05 33.08
C LEU A 117 -17.46 3.02 33.03
N ALA A 118 -18.09 1.95 33.52
CA ALA A 118 -19.53 1.83 33.53
C ALA A 118 -20.18 2.83 34.51
N ALA A 119 -19.53 3.09 35.63
CA ALA A 119 -19.97 4.05 36.65
C ALA A 119 -19.62 5.52 36.34
N MET A 120 -18.88 5.76 35.22
CA MET A 120 -18.44 7.11 34.85
C MET A 120 -19.65 8.04 34.56
N PRO A 121 -19.66 9.29 35.06
CA PRO A 121 -20.70 10.25 34.74
C PRO A 121 -20.87 10.47 33.24
N GLU A 122 -22.09 10.69 32.79
CA GLU A 122 -22.41 10.74 31.34
C GLU A 122 -21.66 11.84 30.58
N ASP A 123 -21.47 13.00 31.21
CA ASP A 123 -20.70 14.10 30.65
C ASP A 123 -19.22 13.78 30.49
N ARG A 124 -18.63 13.07 31.46
CA ARG A 124 -17.24 12.58 31.41
C ARG A 124 -17.09 11.48 30.37
N ALA A 125 -18.05 10.53 30.31
CA ALA A 125 -18.04 9.46 29.31
C ALA A 125 -18.11 10.02 27.88
N ARG A 126 -18.94 11.06 27.65
CA ARG A 126 -18.99 11.75 26.36
C ARG A 126 -17.67 12.45 26.01
N ARG A 127 -17.02 13.13 26.96
CA ARG A 127 -15.69 13.73 26.74
C ARG A 127 -14.62 12.67 26.45
N ALA A 128 -14.62 11.59 27.20
CA ALA A 128 -13.70 10.46 26.99
C ALA A 128 -13.89 9.82 25.60
N ALA A 129 -15.14 9.63 25.15
CA ALA A 129 -15.45 9.14 23.82
C ALA A 129 -15.03 10.10 22.69
N GLN A 130 -15.12 11.41 22.94
CA GLN A 130 -14.64 12.43 21.99
C GLN A 130 -13.11 12.47 21.88
N TYR A 131 -12.39 12.12 22.96
CA TYR A 131 -10.94 12.11 22.97
C TYR A 131 -10.37 11.20 21.88
N SER A 132 -10.91 10.00 21.68
CA SER A 132 -10.46 9.10 20.60
C SER A 132 -10.66 9.69 19.20
N LYS A 133 -11.61 10.61 19.02
CA LYS A 133 -11.86 11.33 17.77
C LYS A 133 -10.93 12.54 17.59
N SER A 134 -10.62 13.26 18.68
CA SER A 134 -9.78 14.48 18.63
C SER A 134 -8.29 14.20 18.52
N GLU A 135 -7.80 13.12 19.10
CA GLU A 135 -6.40 12.70 18.94
C GLU A 135 -6.07 12.32 17.49
N ALA A 136 -6.99 11.65 16.81
CA ALA A 136 -6.86 11.37 15.40
C ALA A 136 -6.62 12.65 14.56
N THR A 137 -7.32 13.76 14.91
CA THR A 137 -7.21 15.04 14.20
C THR A 137 -5.95 15.84 14.53
N SER A 138 -5.36 15.70 15.70
CA SER A 138 -4.12 16.44 16.05
C SER A 138 -2.87 15.83 15.42
N TYR A 139 -2.82 14.51 15.31
CA TYR A 139 -1.75 13.80 14.58
C TYR A 139 -1.79 14.11 13.07
N ASP A 140 -2.99 14.27 12.52
CA ASP A 140 -3.25 14.58 11.13
C ASP A 140 -2.72 15.96 10.66
N ARG A 141 -2.68 16.96 11.55
CA ARG A 141 -2.24 18.32 11.16
C ARG A 141 -0.74 18.43 10.91
N ALA A 142 0.08 17.66 11.60
CA ALA A 142 1.53 17.69 11.47
C ALA A 142 2.04 17.05 10.16
N SER A 143 1.24 16.21 9.51
CA SER A 143 1.65 15.40 8.36
C SER A 143 1.19 15.92 6.99
N ARG A 144 0.49 17.06 6.93
CA ARG A 144 -0.15 17.56 5.69
C ARG A 144 0.78 18.25 4.69
N ALA A 145 1.93 18.73 5.10
CA ALA A 145 2.88 19.40 4.20
C ALA A 145 4.13 18.52 4.02
N VAL A 146 4.07 17.58 3.10
CA VAL A 146 5.18 16.65 2.89
C VAL A 146 5.96 17.06 1.65
N LEU A 147 7.25 17.28 1.82
CA LEU A 147 8.22 17.39 0.75
C LEU A 147 8.50 15.97 0.24
N ARG A 148 8.23 15.72 -1.05
CA ARG A 148 8.38 14.39 -1.67
C ARG A 148 9.60 14.36 -2.57
N ARG A 149 10.54 13.46 -2.28
CA ARG A 149 11.65 13.17 -3.19
C ARG A 149 11.10 12.39 -4.40
N LEU A 150 11.67 12.64 -5.58
CA LEU A 150 11.41 11.77 -6.73
C LEU A 150 11.88 10.35 -6.40
N THR A 151 11.07 9.34 -6.73
CA THR A 151 11.55 7.96 -6.75
C THR A 151 12.59 7.80 -7.86
N HIS A 152 13.39 6.74 -7.83
CA HIS A 152 14.39 6.51 -8.88
C HIS A 152 13.74 6.47 -10.26
N GLN A 153 12.60 5.81 -10.40
CA GLN A 153 11.87 5.78 -11.66
C GLN A 153 11.35 7.16 -12.07
N GLN A 154 10.83 7.96 -11.13
CA GLN A 154 10.40 9.33 -11.40
C GLN A 154 11.58 10.23 -11.78
N TYR A 155 12.73 10.05 -11.15
CA TYR A 155 13.96 10.76 -11.49
C TYR A 155 14.42 10.40 -12.92
N SER A 156 14.52 9.11 -13.25
CA SER A 156 14.91 8.64 -14.59
C SER A 156 13.96 9.18 -15.66
N ASN A 157 12.63 9.06 -15.44
CA ASN A 157 11.62 9.59 -16.35
C ASN A 157 11.70 11.11 -16.51
N THR A 158 11.91 11.84 -15.40
CA THR A 158 12.05 13.31 -15.43
C THR A 158 13.30 13.72 -16.19
N VAL A 159 14.42 13.05 -15.99
CA VAL A 159 15.67 13.31 -16.74
C VAL A 159 15.48 12.99 -18.23
N ARG A 160 14.84 11.87 -18.56
CA ARG A 160 14.49 11.51 -19.95
C ARG A 160 13.72 12.64 -20.63
N ASP A 161 12.67 13.15 -19.99
CA ASP A 161 11.80 14.15 -20.61
C ASP A 161 12.40 15.57 -20.59
N LEU A 162 13.20 15.89 -19.57
CA LEU A 162 13.87 17.19 -19.44
C LEU A 162 15.07 17.32 -20.39
N LEU A 163 15.94 16.29 -20.44
CA LEU A 163 17.19 16.29 -21.18
C LEU A 163 17.13 15.47 -22.48
N LYS A 164 15.99 14.83 -22.79
CA LYS A 164 15.85 13.86 -23.89
C LYS A 164 16.90 12.74 -23.81
N GLU A 165 17.11 12.23 -22.58
CA GLU A 165 18.02 11.13 -22.29
C GLU A 165 17.26 9.81 -22.33
N ALA A 166 17.66 8.90 -23.22
CA ALA A 166 16.94 7.64 -23.43
C ALA A 166 17.38 6.50 -22.51
N THR A 167 18.55 6.62 -21.87
CA THR A 167 19.09 5.57 -21.00
C THR A 167 18.52 5.68 -19.57
N ASP A 168 18.37 4.54 -18.89
CA ASP A 168 18.14 4.57 -17.47
C ASP A 168 19.38 5.13 -16.76
N VAL A 169 19.15 6.11 -15.92
CA VAL A 169 20.24 6.83 -15.23
C VAL A 169 20.36 6.45 -13.76
N THR A 170 19.53 5.50 -13.30
CA THR A 170 19.41 5.11 -11.90
C THR A 170 19.96 3.72 -11.58
N ASP A 171 20.60 3.06 -12.54
CA ASP A 171 21.20 1.72 -12.40
C ASP A 171 22.24 1.61 -11.27
N GLN A 172 22.90 2.73 -10.93
CA GLN A 172 23.90 2.80 -9.85
C GLN A 172 23.36 3.41 -8.55
N PHE A 173 22.07 3.69 -8.47
CA PHE A 173 21.47 4.24 -7.27
C PHE A 173 21.30 3.15 -6.22
N PRO A 174 21.48 3.48 -4.92
CA PRO A 174 21.18 2.52 -3.85
C PRO A 174 19.70 2.13 -3.91
N PRO A 175 19.34 0.88 -3.55
CA PRO A 175 17.95 0.42 -3.60
C PRO A 175 17.00 1.34 -2.83
N GLU A 176 15.75 1.45 -3.30
CA GLU A 176 14.70 2.16 -2.59
C GLU A 176 14.00 1.24 -1.60
N ASP A 177 13.72 1.76 -0.42
CA ASP A 177 12.91 1.07 0.58
C ASP A 177 11.42 1.13 0.23
N PHE A 178 10.70 0.09 0.66
CA PHE A 178 9.25 0.03 0.57
C PHE A 178 8.62 0.31 1.93
N VAL A 179 7.68 1.23 1.96
CA VAL A 179 6.80 1.46 3.10
C VAL A 179 5.36 1.27 2.63
N ASN A 180 4.58 0.48 3.33
CA ASN A 180 3.20 0.14 2.96
C ASN A 180 3.06 -0.43 1.52
N GLY A 181 4.09 -1.09 1.02
CA GLY A 181 4.12 -1.65 -0.33
C GLY A 181 4.61 -0.71 -1.42
N PHE A 182 4.82 0.59 -1.14
CA PHE A 182 5.18 1.60 -2.13
C PHE A 182 6.54 2.25 -1.86
N LYS A 183 7.29 2.59 -2.92
CA LYS A 183 8.59 3.29 -2.87
C LYS A 183 8.45 4.80 -2.66
N ASN A 184 7.32 5.37 -3.02
CA ASN A 184 7.08 6.81 -3.01
C ASN A 184 6.58 7.36 -1.68
N GLN A 185 6.59 6.56 -0.62
CA GLN A 185 6.17 6.97 0.72
C GLN A 185 7.20 7.89 1.36
N TYR A 186 6.78 9.03 1.92
CA TYR A 186 7.72 10.01 2.47
C TYR A 186 8.61 9.45 3.59
N GLN A 187 8.14 8.45 4.34
CA GLN A 187 8.93 7.80 5.39
C GLN A 187 10.16 7.05 4.86
N SER A 188 10.09 6.55 3.61
CA SER A 188 11.19 5.84 2.96
C SER A 188 12.11 6.74 2.12
N GLN A 189 11.78 8.03 1.99
CA GLN A 189 12.47 8.93 1.08
C GLN A 189 13.63 9.72 1.72
N SER A 190 14.36 9.10 2.65
CA SER A 190 15.57 9.70 3.22
C SER A 190 16.69 9.90 2.17
N LEU A 191 17.53 10.90 2.39
CA LEU A 191 18.75 11.11 1.60
C LEU A 191 19.93 10.53 2.38
N SER A 192 20.41 9.36 1.96
CA SER A 192 21.70 8.86 2.46
C SER A 192 22.87 9.62 1.84
N PRO A 193 24.05 9.70 2.51
CA PRO A 193 25.25 10.30 1.90
C PRO A 193 25.59 9.68 0.55
N THR A 194 25.48 8.35 0.42
CA THR A 194 25.70 7.63 -0.86
C THR A 194 24.75 8.08 -1.95
N LEU A 195 23.48 8.29 -1.64
CA LEU A 195 22.51 8.74 -2.64
C LEU A 195 22.79 10.19 -3.08
N ILE A 196 23.20 11.08 -2.16
CA ILE A 196 23.58 12.45 -2.48
C ILE A 196 24.79 12.45 -3.43
N GLU A 197 25.83 11.66 -3.15
CA GLU A 197 26.99 11.51 -4.02
C GLU A 197 26.59 10.95 -5.39
N THR A 198 25.71 9.99 -5.43
CA THR A 198 25.22 9.40 -6.68
C THR A 198 24.44 10.42 -7.51
N TYR A 199 23.60 11.26 -6.91
CA TYR A 199 22.95 12.38 -7.60
C TYR A 199 23.98 13.35 -8.19
N SER A 200 25.02 13.72 -7.43
CA SER A 200 26.07 14.64 -7.90
C SER A 200 26.81 14.06 -9.10
N ARG A 201 27.30 12.82 -9.02
CA ARG A 201 28.00 12.15 -10.14
C ARG A 201 27.10 11.99 -11.37
N THR A 202 25.83 11.67 -11.15
CA THR A 202 24.87 11.52 -12.25
C THR A 202 24.59 12.86 -12.93
N ALA A 203 24.43 13.94 -12.15
CA ALA A 203 24.24 15.29 -12.69
C ALA A 203 25.44 15.75 -13.52
N GLU A 204 26.68 15.57 -13.01
CA GLU A 204 27.92 15.86 -13.74
C GLU A 204 28.00 15.08 -15.06
N ARG A 205 27.78 13.75 -15.03
CA ARG A 205 27.78 12.87 -16.20
C ARG A 205 26.75 13.31 -17.24
N LEU A 206 25.53 13.58 -16.82
CA LEU A 206 24.44 14.01 -17.71
C LEU A 206 24.74 15.37 -18.35
N ALA A 207 25.13 16.35 -17.54
CA ALA A 207 25.50 17.69 -18.01
C ALA A 207 26.68 17.62 -18.95
N GLY A 208 27.72 16.83 -18.63
CA GLY A 208 28.89 16.61 -19.50
C GLY A 208 28.56 15.98 -20.86
N ASN A 209 27.49 15.19 -20.94
CA ASN A 209 27.09 14.50 -22.16
C ASN A 209 26.11 15.30 -23.05
N VAL A 210 25.32 16.21 -22.42
CA VAL A 210 24.17 16.85 -23.10
C VAL A 210 24.54 17.64 -24.34
N PHE A 211 25.71 18.29 -24.33
CA PHE A 211 26.21 19.11 -25.45
C PHE A 211 27.45 18.54 -26.13
N ARG A 212 27.83 17.28 -25.91
CA ARG A 212 29.02 16.66 -26.48
C ARG A 212 29.08 16.76 -28.02
N ARG A 213 27.93 16.82 -28.68
CA ARG A 213 27.78 17.00 -30.14
C ARG A 213 27.04 18.30 -30.50
N GLY A 214 27.32 19.40 -29.77
CA GLY A 214 26.51 20.61 -29.81
C GLY A 214 25.11 20.41 -29.26
N ASP A 215 24.17 21.31 -29.54
CA ASP A 215 22.75 21.16 -29.08
C ASP A 215 21.95 20.25 -30.02
N SER A 216 22.44 19.04 -30.24
CA SER A 216 21.73 18.01 -31.03
C SER A 216 20.37 17.62 -30.48
N ARG A 217 20.16 17.83 -29.17
CA ARG A 217 18.90 17.54 -28.45
C ARG A 217 17.91 18.72 -28.51
N LYS A 218 18.31 19.85 -29.07
CA LYS A 218 17.51 21.08 -29.18
C LYS A 218 16.96 21.53 -27.81
N LEU A 219 17.83 21.63 -26.81
CA LEU A 219 17.48 22.14 -25.48
C LEU A 219 17.50 23.67 -25.43
N ILE A 220 18.26 24.31 -26.33
CA ILE A 220 18.35 25.76 -26.47
C ILE A 220 17.43 26.18 -27.62
N LEU A 221 16.37 26.92 -27.31
CA LEU A 221 15.30 27.29 -28.23
C LEU A 221 15.51 28.64 -28.90
N CYS A 222 16.76 29.12 -28.98
CA CYS A 222 17.12 30.42 -29.55
C CYS A 222 18.50 30.37 -30.21
N ASP A 223 18.82 31.33 -31.08
CA ASP A 223 20.13 31.43 -31.73
C ASP A 223 21.09 32.21 -30.80
N PHE A 224 21.83 31.46 -29.96
CA PHE A 224 22.78 32.04 -29.03
C PHE A 224 24.00 32.69 -29.69
N ARG A 225 24.23 32.49 -31.01
CA ARG A 225 25.29 33.17 -31.77
C ARG A 225 24.88 34.59 -32.14
N LYS A 226 23.56 34.81 -32.37
CA LYS A 226 23.02 36.13 -32.72
C LYS A 226 22.67 36.95 -31.50
N GLU A 227 22.06 36.35 -30.49
CA GLU A 227 21.55 37.03 -29.32
C GLU A 227 21.97 36.33 -28.01
N PRO A 228 23.25 36.26 -27.65
CA PRO A 228 23.76 35.44 -26.57
C PRO A 228 23.15 35.80 -25.18
N VAL A 229 22.95 37.10 -24.90
CA VAL A 229 22.40 37.56 -23.64
C VAL A 229 20.92 37.17 -23.51
N ALA A 230 20.09 37.52 -24.47
CA ALA A 230 18.68 37.19 -24.48
C ALA A 230 18.44 35.68 -24.50
N CYS A 231 19.28 34.95 -25.26
CA CYS A 231 19.20 33.48 -25.31
C CYS A 231 19.59 32.82 -24.01
N ARG A 232 20.60 33.31 -23.27
CA ARG A 232 20.95 32.85 -21.94
C ARG A 232 19.79 33.02 -20.99
N GLU A 233 19.19 34.20 -20.91
CA GLU A 233 18.04 34.46 -20.03
C GLU A 233 16.85 33.55 -20.37
N ARG A 234 16.55 33.38 -21.64
CA ARG A 234 15.48 32.50 -22.13
C ARG A 234 15.75 31.06 -21.77
N PHE A 235 16.97 30.56 -21.96
CA PHE A 235 17.38 29.20 -21.60
C PHE A 235 17.21 28.96 -20.10
N ILE A 236 17.77 29.80 -19.23
CA ILE A 236 17.71 29.65 -17.78
C ILE A 236 16.24 29.63 -17.31
N ARG A 237 15.41 30.54 -17.81
CA ARG A 237 13.99 30.60 -17.41
C ARG A 237 13.20 29.38 -17.89
N THR A 238 13.40 28.97 -19.15
CA THR A 238 12.64 27.86 -19.75
C THR A 238 13.06 26.53 -19.15
N PHE A 239 14.37 26.28 -19.08
CA PHE A 239 14.92 25.06 -18.51
C PHE A 239 14.59 24.95 -17.01
N GLY A 240 14.81 26.03 -16.25
CA GLY A 240 14.52 26.06 -14.83
C GLY A 240 13.03 25.90 -14.52
N ARG A 241 12.13 26.49 -15.32
CA ARG A 241 10.67 26.28 -15.19
C ARG A 241 10.29 24.82 -15.34
N ARG A 242 10.85 24.14 -16.33
CA ARG A 242 10.61 22.71 -16.57
C ARG A 242 11.18 21.86 -15.44
N ALA A 243 12.43 22.11 -15.06
CA ALA A 243 13.13 21.36 -14.03
C ALA A 243 12.47 21.49 -12.64
N PHE A 244 12.05 22.71 -12.27
CA PHE A 244 11.41 22.99 -10.98
C PHE A 244 9.88 22.92 -11.02
N ARG A 245 9.33 22.63 -12.21
CA ARG A 245 7.87 22.47 -12.44
C ARG A 245 7.06 23.71 -12.03
N ARG A 246 7.73 24.87 -12.00
CA ARG A 246 7.19 26.19 -11.71
C ARG A 246 8.13 27.28 -12.24
N PRO A 247 7.70 28.52 -12.40
CA PRO A 247 8.61 29.63 -12.68
C PRO A 247 9.72 29.72 -11.64
N LEU A 248 10.93 30.10 -12.09
CA LEU A 248 12.02 30.40 -11.18
C LEU A 248 11.70 31.63 -10.33
N GLU A 249 12.11 31.61 -9.07
CA GLU A 249 12.17 32.81 -8.26
C GLU A 249 13.26 33.77 -8.74
N PRO A 250 13.12 35.09 -8.49
CA PRO A 250 14.15 36.04 -8.90
C PRO A 250 15.55 35.69 -8.39
N GLN A 251 15.67 35.22 -7.16
CA GLN A 251 16.96 34.80 -6.57
C GLN A 251 17.53 33.55 -7.21
N GLU A 252 16.68 32.59 -7.59
CA GLU A 252 17.10 31.38 -8.33
C GLU A 252 17.64 31.77 -9.70
N PHE A 253 16.95 32.65 -10.42
CA PHE A 253 17.40 33.16 -11.70
C PHE A 253 18.78 33.84 -11.59
N VAL A 254 18.96 34.77 -10.63
CA VAL A 254 20.23 35.48 -10.41
C VAL A 254 21.38 34.49 -10.15
N ARG A 255 21.13 33.45 -9.34
CA ARG A 255 22.13 32.40 -9.06
C ARG A 255 22.58 31.68 -10.33
N TYR A 256 21.63 31.20 -11.14
CA TYR A 256 21.95 30.45 -12.36
C TYR A 256 22.51 31.35 -13.45
N ASP A 257 22.11 32.60 -13.54
CA ASP A 257 22.70 33.57 -14.46
C ASP A 257 24.16 33.89 -14.09
N ALA A 258 24.48 33.98 -12.81
CA ALA A 258 25.85 34.14 -12.35
C ALA A 258 26.73 32.93 -12.70
N LEU A 259 26.24 31.70 -12.46
CA LEU A 259 26.97 30.49 -12.85
C LEU A 259 27.23 30.44 -14.36
N PHE A 260 26.23 30.77 -15.17
CA PHE A 260 26.36 30.81 -16.62
C PHE A 260 27.42 31.81 -17.09
N LYS A 261 27.42 33.02 -16.52
CA LYS A 261 28.35 34.11 -16.88
C LYS A 261 29.81 33.81 -16.54
N ASN A 262 30.09 32.92 -15.62
CA ASN A 262 31.45 32.53 -15.26
C ASN A 262 32.13 31.68 -16.36
N GLU A 263 31.36 31.17 -17.31
CA GLU A 263 31.86 30.35 -18.42
C GLU A 263 31.98 31.18 -19.71
N PRO A 264 33.13 31.11 -20.40
CA PRO A 264 33.36 31.89 -21.63
C PRO A 264 32.53 31.41 -22.82
N GLU A 265 32.23 30.11 -22.88
CA GLU A 265 31.50 29.52 -24.00
C GLU A 265 30.04 29.28 -23.60
N PHE A 266 29.13 29.63 -24.51
CA PHE A 266 27.67 29.53 -24.26
C PHE A 266 27.21 28.11 -23.84
N LEU A 267 27.66 27.09 -24.60
CA LEU A 267 27.26 25.70 -24.29
C LEU A 267 27.86 25.21 -22.98
N ARG A 268 29.05 25.69 -22.60
CA ARG A 268 29.64 25.38 -21.29
C ARG A 268 28.88 26.05 -20.17
N GLY A 269 28.48 27.30 -20.33
CA GLY A 269 27.60 27.98 -19.35
C GLY A 269 26.26 27.27 -19.18
N ALA A 270 25.63 26.83 -20.28
CA ALA A 270 24.40 26.05 -20.22
C ALA A 270 24.60 24.69 -19.52
N GLN A 271 25.74 24.04 -19.76
CA GLN A 271 26.11 22.77 -19.11
C GLN A 271 26.20 22.90 -17.57
N VAL A 272 26.94 23.94 -17.10
CA VAL A 272 27.08 24.20 -15.64
C VAL A 272 25.74 24.49 -14.98
N VAL A 273 24.87 25.22 -15.67
CA VAL A 273 23.49 25.46 -15.17
C VAL A 273 22.70 24.17 -15.09
N ILE A 274 22.75 23.29 -16.10
CA ILE A 274 22.09 21.97 -16.06
C ILE A 274 22.58 21.16 -14.87
N GLU A 275 23.89 21.06 -14.68
CA GLU A 275 24.50 20.32 -13.58
C GLU A 275 24.02 20.83 -12.21
N ALA A 276 24.05 22.14 -12.01
CA ALA A 276 23.60 22.78 -10.75
C ALA A 276 22.09 22.60 -10.51
N VAL A 277 21.28 22.67 -11.57
CA VAL A 277 19.82 22.48 -11.49
C VAL A 277 19.47 21.03 -11.10
N LEU A 278 20.13 20.03 -11.69
CA LEU A 278 19.88 18.62 -11.41
C LEU A 278 20.21 18.21 -9.97
N GLN A 279 21.08 18.97 -9.29
CA GLN A 279 21.42 18.78 -7.87
C GLN A 279 20.58 19.64 -6.92
N ALA A 280 19.78 20.56 -7.46
CA ALA A 280 19.00 21.46 -6.64
C ALA A 280 17.85 20.73 -5.89
N PRO A 281 17.59 21.07 -4.62
CA PRO A 281 16.44 20.52 -3.89
C PRO A 281 15.11 20.73 -4.62
N ALA A 282 14.92 21.85 -5.30
CA ALA A 282 13.73 22.14 -6.10
C ALA A 282 13.55 21.20 -7.31
N PHE A 283 14.63 20.53 -7.77
CA PHE A 283 14.56 19.47 -8.77
C PHE A 283 14.28 18.11 -8.14
N LEU A 284 15.07 17.74 -7.13
CA LEU A 284 15.02 16.41 -6.50
C LEU A 284 13.73 16.17 -5.70
N PHE A 285 13.11 17.25 -5.21
CA PHE A 285 11.87 17.20 -4.44
C PHE A 285 10.76 18.01 -5.11
N TRP A 286 9.55 17.61 -4.85
CA TRP A 286 8.37 18.39 -5.19
C TRP A 286 7.43 18.48 -3.99
N MET A 287 6.70 19.58 -3.90
CA MET A 287 5.76 19.81 -2.81
C MET A 287 4.37 19.36 -3.23
N ASP A 288 3.75 18.57 -2.39
CA ASP A 288 2.38 18.12 -2.58
C ASP A 288 1.38 19.27 -2.42
N GLN A 289 1.72 20.23 -1.56
CA GLN A 289 0.95 21.47 -1.38
C GLN A 289 1.85 22.69 -1.60
N ALA A 290 1.31 23.71 -2.26
CA ALA A 290 2.05 24.93 -2.49
C ALA A 290 2.24 25.71 -1.19
N SER A 291 3.48 26.06 -0.89
CA SER A 291 3.81 26.99 0.22
C SER A 291 3.37 28.43 -0.07
N ARG A 292 3.08 28.75 -1.33
CA ARG A 292 2.62 30.08 -1.81
C ARG A 292 1.38 29.93 -2.68
N PRO A 293 0.37 30.80 -2.54
CA PRO A 293 -0.84 30.76 -3.37
C PRO A 293 -0.54 30.79 -4.87
N ALA A 294 0.46 31.55 -5.31
CA ALA A 294 0.86 31.65 -6.72
C ALA A 294 1.36 30.32 -7.33
N TRP A 295 1.72 29.33 -6.51
CA TRP A 295 2.21 28.05 -6.97
C TRP A 295 1.20 26.91 -6.84
N LYS A 296 -0.01 27.20 -6.35
CA LYS A 296 -1.04 26.17 -6.14
C LYS A 296 -1.32 25.35 -7.41
N SER A 297 -1.54 26.02 -8.54
CA SER A 297 -1.79 25.34 -9.83
C SER A 297 -0.59 24.55 -10.33
N TYR A 298 0.64 24.99 -10.07
CA TYR A 298 1.87 24.25 -10.42
C TYR A 298 2.08 23.02 -9.53
N ALA A 299 1.72 23.10 -8.25
CA ALA A 299 1.71 21.93 -7.37
C ALA A 299 0.67 20.91 -7.86
N THR A 300 -0.53 21.37 -8.25
CA THR A 300 -1.57 20.52 -8.86
C THR A 300 -1.07 19.85 -10.15
N ALA A 301 -0.39 20.61 -11.03
CA ALA A 301 0.20 20.07 -12.25
C ALA A 301 1.24 18.98 -11.94
N SER A 302 2.09 19.18 -10.93
CA SER A 302 3.07 18.19 -10.49
C SER A 302 2.41 16.93 -9.93
N ARG A 303 1.37 17.07 -9.10
CA ARG A 303 0.59 15.94 -8.57
C ARG A 303 -0.07 15.12 -9.68
N LEU A 304 -0.68 15.77 -10.65
CA LEU A 304 -1.28 15.12 -11.81
C LEU A 304 -0.22 14.37 -12.62
N ALA A 305 0.90 15.02 -12.95
CA ALA A 305 1.93 14.43 -13.81
C ALA A 305 2.63 13.24 -13.14
N TYR A 306 3.10 13.37 -11.90
CA TYR A 306 3.74 12.27 -11.20
C TYR A 306 2.75 11.15 -10.80
N GLY A 307 1.49 11.50 -10.57
CA GLY A 307 0.46 10.51 -10.23
C GLY A 307 -0.05 9.72 -11.43
N LEU A 308 -0.22 10.37 -12.59
CA LEU A 308 -0.80 9.74 -13.79
C LEU A 308 0.25 9.28 -14.80
N TRP A 309 1.33 10.02 -14.96
CA TRP A 309 2.37 9.76 -15.98
C TRP A 309 3.69 9.24 -15.39
N ASN A 310 3.83 9.28 -14.07
CA ASN A 310 5.07 8.95 -13.36
C ASN A 310 6.30 9.74 -13.87
N THR A 311 6.07 10.96 -14.36
CA THR A 311 7.10 11.88 -14.85
C THR A 311 6.71 13.33 -14.60
N MET A 312 7.57 14.28 -14.99
CA MET A 312 7.35 15.72 -14.85
C MET A 312 6.17 16.22 -15.71
N PRO A 313 5.51 17.35 -15.32
CA PRO A 313 4.58 18.05 -16.20
C PRO A 313 5.26 18.49 -17.50
N ASP A 314 4.58 18.35 -18.62
CA ASP A 314 5.01 18.93 -19.89
C ASP A 314 4.70 20.44 -19.96
N ASP A 315 5.19 21.09 -21.02
CA ASP A 315 5.00 22.53 -21.19
C ASP A 315 3.53 22.93 -21.29
N ALA A 316 2.70 22.08 -21.93
CA ALA A 316 1.26 22.33 -22.05
C ALA A 316 0.55 22.33 -20.68
N LEU A 317 0.88 21.38 -19.82
CA LEU A 317 0.31 21.30 -18.47
C LEU A 317 0.83 22.43 -17.57
N LEU A 318 2.11 22.80 -17.69
CA LEU A 318 2.67 23.98 -17.00
C LEU A 318 2.02 25.27 -17.45
N ASP A 319 1.71 25.43 -18.75
CA ASP A 319 1.02 26.59 -19.29
C ASP A 319 -0.44 26.65 -18.80
N GLN A 320 -1.12 25.51 -18.70
CA GLN A 320 -2.44 25.44 -18.06
C GLN A 320 -2.37 25.90 -16.60
N ALA A 321 -1.37 25.44 -15.84
CA ALA A 321 -1.14 25.89 -14.48
C ALA A 321 -0.93 27.41 -14.39
N GLY A 322 -0.10 27.97 -15.29
CA GLY A 322 0.17 29.40 -15.33
C GLY A 322 -1.04 30.29 -15.66
N ARG A 323 -2.06 29.73 -16.33
CA ARG A 323 -3.31 30.43 -16.67
C ARG A 323 -4.45 30.17 -15.69
N GLY A 324 -4.20 29.47 -14.59
CA GLY A 324 -5.25 29.11 -13.60
C GLY A 324 -6.25 28.07 -14.14
N ALA A 325 -5.86 27.27 -15.13
CA ALA A 325 -6.71 26.20 -15.67
C ALA A 325 -6.73 24.93 -14.82
N LEU A 326 -6.11 24.96 -13.62
CA LEU A 326 -6.09 23.88 -12.62
C LEU A 326 -6.57 24.37 -11.24
N ASP A 327 -7.31 25.48 -11.18
CA ASP A 327 -7.66 26.14 -9.92
C ASP A 327 -8.97 25.63 -9.29
N THR A 328 -9.80 24.91 -10.06
CA THR A 328 -11.06 24.36 -9.55
C THR A 328 -11.12 22.84 -9.73
N PRO A 329 -11.90 22.13 -8.89
CA PRO A 329 -12.06 20.68 -8.99
C PRO A 329 -12.48 20.21 -10.39
N GLU A 330 -13.38 20.91 -11.06
CA GLU A 330 -13.88 20.56 -12.40
C GLU A 330 -12.80 20.70 -13.47
N LYS A 331 -11.98 21.78 -13.38
CA LYS A 331 -10.84 21.97 -14.28
C LYS A 331 -9.79 20.88 -14.08
N VAL A 332 -9.52 20.49 -12.84
CA VAL A 332 -8.62 19.39 -12.51
C VAL A 332 -9.15 18.06 -13.05
N ALA A 333 -10.44 17.78 -12.88
CA ALA A 333 -11.06 16.58 -13.45
C ALA A 333 -10.95 16.53 -14.98
N THR A 334 -11.15 17.66 -15.65
CA THR A 334 -10.99 17.78 -17.11
C THR A 334 -9.55 17.49 -17.53
N ALA A 335 -8.57 18.08 -16.84
CA ALA A 335 -7.16 17.83 -17.10
C ALA A 335 -6.79 16.35 -16.86
N ALA A 336 -7.25 15.76 -15.75
CA ALA A 336 -7.00 14.36 -15.44
C ALA A 336 -7.55 13.42 -16.51
N ARG A 337 -8.78 13.65 -17.02
CA ARG A 337 -9.35 12.85 -18.12
C ARG A 337 -8.54 12.98 -19.39
N ALA A 338 -8.10 14.18 -19.76
CA ALA A 338 -7.24 14.39 -20.94
C ALA A 338 -5.89 13.67 -20.77
N MET A 339 -5.29 13.74 -19.58
CA MET A 339 -4.02 13.08 -19.27
C MET A 339 -4.14 11.55 -19.30
N LEU A 340 -5.29 10.98 -18.93
CA LEU A 340 -5.54 9.54 -19.02
C LEU A 340 -5.70 9.03 -20.47
N GLN A 341 -5.89 9.91 -21.46
CA GLN A 341 -5.84 9.53 -22.88
C GLN A 341 -4.40 9.53 -23.43
N ASP A 342 -3.46 10.13 -22.73
CA ASP A 342 -2.05 10.18 -23.13
C ASP A 342 -1.38 8.80 -22.92
N PRO A 343 -0.57 8.30 -23.88
CA PRO A 343 0.16 7.03 -23.72
C PRO A 343 1.02 6.94 -22.46
N ARG A 344 1.51 8.06 -21.92
CA ARG A 344 2.27 8.11 -20.66
C ARG A 344 1.47 7.60 -19.46
N ALA A 345 0.14 7.68 -19.50
CA ALA A 345 -0.71 7.18 -18.41
C ALA A 345 -0.59 5.66 -18.21
N ARG A 346 -0.24 4.91 -19.26
CA ARG A 346 0.05 3.47 -19.14
C ARG A 346 1.25 3.21 -18.25
N GLN A 347 2.32 4.00 -18.42
CA GLN A 347 3.51 3.90 -17.58
C GLN A 347 3.21 4.21 -16.10
N GLY A 348 2.35 5.20 -15.83
CA GLY A 348 1.92 5.52 -14.47
C GLY A 348 1.10 4.40 -13.83
N LEU A 349 0.21 3.76 -14.61
CA LEU A 349 -0.56 2.61 -14.17
C LEU A 349 0.34 1.40 -13.87
N ASP A 350 1.28 1.09 -14.78
CA ASP A 350 2.20 -0.03 -14.62
C ASP A 350 3.06 0.13 -13.35
N GLU A 351 3.53 1.33 -13.06
CA GLU A 351 4.30 1.62 -11.85
C GLU A 351 3.46 1.42 -10.57
N PHE A 352 2.22 1.93 -10.56
CA PHE A 352 1.30 1.73 -9.44
C PHE A 352 1.01 0.26 -9.20
N THR A 353 0.59 -0.46 -10.25
CA THR A 353 0.14 -1.85 -10.14
C THR A 353 1.29 -2.80 -9.83
N SER A 354 2.49 -2.55 -10.38
CA SER A 354 3.67 -3.36 -10.10
C SER A 354 4.06 -3.30 -8.62
N GLN A 355 3.94 -2.15 -7.98
CA GLN A 355 4.21 -2.00 -6.55
C GLN A 355 3.05 -2.55 -5.70
N TRP A 356 1.80 -2.20 -6.01
CA TRP A 356 0.62 -2.68 -5.27
C TRP A 356 0.55 -4.21 -5.25
N LEU A 357 0.74 -4.85 -6.40
CA LEU A 357 0.66 -6.30 -6.56
C LEU A 357 2.02 -7.00 -6.42
N ARG A 358 3.07 -6.24 -6.07
CA ARG A 358 4.45 -6.71 -5.81
C ARG A 358 5.15 -7.36 -7.01
N PHE A 359 4.76 -7.03 -8.25
CA PHE A 359 5.39 -7.57 -9.46
C PHE A 359 6.87 -7.19 -9.59
N ASP A 360 7.25 -6.04 -9.07
CA ASP A 360 8.62 -5.55 -9.04
C ASP A 360 9.59 -6.46 -8.26
N ARG A 361 9.07 -7.40 -7.45
CA ARG A 361 9.84 -8.40 -6.69
C ARG A 361 9.93 -9.75 -7.40
N ALA A 362 9.24 -9.93 -8.51
CA ALA A 362 9.09 -11.23 -9.18
C ALA A 362 10.43 -11.81 -9.65
N LEU A 363 11.32 -10.95 -10.17
CA LEU A 363 12.64 -11.38 -10.66
C LEU A 363 13.59 -11.88 -9.54
N ALA A 364 13.26 -11.64 -8.28
CA ALA A 364 13.98 -12.19 -7.12
C ALA A 364 13.41 -13.55 -6.66
N ALA A 365 12.29 -14.01 -7.23
CA ALA A 365 11.72 -15.30 -6.91
C ALA A 365 12.67 -16.43 -7.37
N ALA A 366 12.85 -17.43 -6.49
CA ALA A 366 13.63 -18.62 -6.78
C ALA A 366 12.78 -19.88 -6.60
N ARG A 367 13.08 -20.92 -7.37
CA ARG A 367 12.43 -22.23 -7.26
C ARG A 367 13.46 -23.34 -7.24
N GLU A 368 13.12 -24.41 -6.55
CA GLU A 368 13.93 -25.61 -6.54
C GLU A 368 13.86 -26.28 -7.92
N ARG A 369 15.03 -26.49 -8.55
CA ARG A 369 15.11 -26.90 -9.96
C ARG A 369 14.63 -28.33 -10.22
N ARG A 370 14.72 -29.23 -9.22
CA ARG A 370 14.23 -30.61 -9.40
C ARG A 370 12.72 -30.67 -9.47
N THR A 371 12.07 -29.86 -8.64
CA THR A 371 10.62 -29.80 -8.55
C THR A 371 10.02 -28.95 -9.67
N PHE A 372 10.69 -27.84 -10.01
CA PHE A 372 10.22 -26.86 -10.99
C PHE A 372 11.25 -26.59 -12.10
N PRO A 373 11.59 -27.60 -12.94
CA PRO A 373 12.64 -27.47 -13.96
C PRO A 373 12.34 -26.43 -15.04
N MET A 374 11.07 -26.08 -15.23
CA MET A 374 10.61 -25.08 -16.19
C MET A 374 10.73 -23.62 -15.68
N PHE A 375 10.96 -23.43 -14.38
CA PHE A 375 11.01 -22.10 -13.80
C PHE A 375 12.27 -21.36 -14.27
N SER A 376 12.08 -20.27 -14.99
CA SER A 376 13.16 -19.47 -15.57
C SER A 376 12.86 -17.99 -15.43
N ARG A 377 13.88 -17.15 -15.72
CA ARG A 377 13.72 -15.70 -15.76
C ARG A 377 12.74 -15.26 -16.86
N GLU A 378 12.76 -15.95 -18.00
CA GLU A 378 11.86 -15.71 -19.14
C GLU A 378 10.41 -15.99 -18.73
N LEU A 379 10.15 -17.10 -18.08
CA LEU A 379 8.81 -17.42 -17.56
C LEU A 379 8.31 -16.34 -16.58
N VAL A 380 9.16 -15.90 -15.64
CA VAL A 380 8.78 -14.81 -14.71
C VAL A 380 8.52 -13.52 -15.45
N THR A 381 9.29 -13.20 -16.49
CA THR A 381 9.04 -12.00 -17.32
C THR A 381 7.70 -12.11 -18.06
N SER A 382 7.37 -13.31 -18.56
CA SER A 382 6.07 -13.59 -19.18
C SER A 382 4.91 -13.43 -18.20
N MET A 383 5.06 -13.90 -16.96
CA MET A 383 4.08 -13.70 -15.87
C MET A 383 3.87 -12.20 -15.56
N MET A 384 4.95 -11.42 -15.52
CA MET A 384 4.85 -9.97 -15.29
C MET A 384 4.14 -9.24 -16.43
N GLU A 385 4.41 -9.63 -17.65
CA GLU A 385 3.77 -9.03 -18.83
C GLU A 385 2.28 -9.42 -18.92
N GLU A 386 1.90 -10.66 -18.57
CA GLU A 386 0.51 -11.08 -18.43
C GLU A 386 -0.27 -10.12 -17.54
N GLU A 387 0.24 -9.86 -16.32
CA GLU A 387 -0.45 -9.02 -15.35
C GLU A 387 -0.59 -7.57 -15.80
N LYS A 388 0.45 -7.01 -16.43
CA LYS A 388 0.36 -5.67 -17.01
C LYS A 388 -0.74 -5.59 -18.06
N ARG A 389 -0.82 -6.58 -18.96
CA ARG A 389 -1.85 -6.64 -19.99
C ARG A 389 -3.24 -6.86 -19.41
N PHE A 390 -3.35 -7.71 -18.37
CA PHE A 390 -4.60 -7.96 -17.69
C PHE A 390 -5.17 -6.71 -17.02
N VAL A 391 -4.34 -6.01 -16.22
CA VAL A 391 -4.77 -4.75 -15.61
C VAL A 391 -5.04 -3.67 -16.66
N ALA A 392 -4.21 -3.59 -17.71
CA ALA A 392 -4.43 -2.66 -18.81
C ALA A 392 -5.76 -2.92 -19.54
N ASP A 393 -6.14 -4.18 -19.73
CA ASP A 393 -7.44 -4.54 -20.33
C ASP A 393 -8.62 -4.07 -19.48
N LEU A 394 -8.54 -4.22 -18.15
CA LEU A 394 -9.56 -3.73 -17.23
C LEU A 394 -9.69 -2.21 -17.25
N VAL A 395 -8.54 -1.50 -17.22
CA VAL A 395 -8.51 -0.04 -17.08
C VAL A 395 -8.80 0.68 -18.40
N TRP A 396 -8.17 0.28 -19.50
CA TRP A 396 -8.26 1.03 -20.76
C TRP A 396 -9.47 0.67 -21.61
N ASN A 397 -10.14 -0.46 -21.33
CA ASN A 397 -11.40 -0.85 -21.93
C ASN A 397 -12.62 -0.54 -21.03
N ASP A 398 -12.42 0.25 -19.96
CA ASP A 398 -13.48 0.63 -19.00
C ASP A 398 -14.31 -0.57 -18.51
N ARG A 399 -13.62 -1.68 -18.15
CA ARG A 399 -14.29 -2.82 -17.55
C ARG A 399 -14.58 -2.57 -16.08
N ASP A 400 -15.47 -3.37 -15.50
CA ASP A 400 -15.62 -3.45 -14.05
C ASP A 400 -14.27 -3.87 -13.43
N PHE A 401 -13.59 -2.96 -12.74
CA PHE A 401 -12.26 -3.23 -12.15
C PHE A 401 -12.30 -4.30 -11.07
N THR A 402 -13.46 -4.64 -10.51
CA THR A 402 -13.58 -5.77 -9.58
C THR A 402 -13.42 -7.14 -10.29
N ASP A 403 -13.42 -7.17 -11.63
CA ASP A 403 -13.01 -8.34 -12.42
C ASP A 403 -11.53 -8.70 -12.20
N LEU A 404 -10.73 -7.79 -11.58
CA LEU A 404 -9.41 -8.13 -11.04
C LEU A 404 -9.42 -9.41 -10.20
N PHE A 405 -10.53 -9.72 -9.54
CA PHE A 405 -10.65 -10.88 -8.64
C PHE A 405 -11.40 -12.07 -9.25
N ARG A 406 -12.22 -11.86 -10.30
CA ARG A 406 -13.17 -12.89 -10.78
C ARG A 406 -13.09 -13.21 -12.27
N ALA A 407 -12.26 -12.48 -13.03
CA ALA A 407 -12.09 -12.77 -14.45
C ALA A 407 -11.57 -14.21 -14.67
N ASP A 408 -12.08 -14.87 -15.68
CA ASP A 408 -11.75 -16.26 -16.03
C ASP A 408 -10.73 -16.36 -17.17
N TYR A 409 -9.96 -15.31 -17.42
CA TYR A 409 -8.98 -15.22 -18.50
C TYR A 409 -7.67 -14.58 -18.07
N GLY A 410 -6.63 -14.84 -18.85
CA GLY A 410 -5.34 -14.16 -18.79
C GLY A 410 -4.83 -13.80 -20.18
N PHE A 411 -3.65 -13.19 -20.25
CA PHE A 411 -2.92 -12.90 -21.48
C PHE A 411 -1.73 -13.86 -21.57
N VAL A 412 -1.82 -14.83 -22.45
CA VAL A 412 -0.96 -16.01 -22.48
C VAL A 412 -0.02 -15.95 -23.69
N ASN A 413 1.25 -16.24 -23.48
CA ASN A 413 2.22 -16.56 -24.50
C ASN A 413 2.60 -18.06 -24.44
N THR A 414 3.56 -18.50 -25.23
CA THR A 414 3.98 -19.92 -25.29
C THR A 414 4.47 -20.44 -23.94
N ASP A 415 5.18 -19.64 -23.15
CA ASP A 415 5.69 -20.05 -21.84
C ASP A 415 4.55 -20.29 -20.85
N LEU A 416 3.61 -19.35 -20.79
CA LEU A 416 2.45 -19.42 -19.90
C LEU A 416 1.44 -20.48 -20.33
N ALA A 417 1.34 -20.80 -21.61
CA ALA A 417 0.46 -21.84 -22.12
C ALA A 417 0.69 -23.20 -21.43
N THR A 418 1.96 -23.51 -21.14
CA THR A 418 2.34 -24.73 -20.39
C THR A 418 1.86 -24.66 -18.94
N VAL A 419 1.97 -23.53 -18.27
CA VAL A 419 1.54 -23.35 -16.87
C VAL A 419 0.02 -23.47 -16.74
N TYR A 420 -0.71 -22.93 -17.70
CA TYR A 420 -2.18 -22.92 -17.68
C TYR A 420 -2.82 -24.14 -18.32
N ALA A 421 -2.01 -25.03 -18.90
CA ALA A 421 -2.47 -26.20 -19.66
C ALA A 421 -3.48 -25.80 -20.75
N VAL A 422 -3.15 -24.77 -21.53
CA VAL A 422 -3.91 -24.28 -22.68
C VAL A 422 -3.10 -24.43 -23.95
N PRO A 423 -3.74 -24.45 -25.15
CA PRO A 423 -2.99 -24.42 -26.41
C PRO A 423 -2.10 -23.18 -26.51
N ALA A 424 -0.89 -23.35 -27.06
CA ALA A 424 0.00 -22.24 -27.32
C ALA A 424 -0.67 -21.26 -28.30
N PRO A 425 -0.68 -19.95 -27.99
CA PRO A 425 -1.30 -18.95 -28.84
C PRO A 425 -0.53 -18.76 -30.15
N ALA A 426 -1.21 -18.29 -31.20
CA ALA A 426 -0.61 -18.00 -32.50
C ALA A 426 0.24 -16.73 -32.47
N GLN A 427 -0.10 -15.79 -31.61
CA GLN A 427 0.61 -14.53 -31.39
C GLN A 427 1.12 -14.43 -29.96
N ASP A 428 2.11 -13.59 -29.75
CA ASP A 428 2.64 -13.34 -28.42
C ASP A 428 1.60 -12.59 -27.56
N PHE A 429 1.22 -13.18 -26.43
CA PHE A 429 0.22 -12.67 -25.49
C PHE A 429 -1.21 -12.48 -26.05
N GLU A 430 -1.88 -13.57 -26.36
CA GLU A 430 -3.30 -13.57 -26.66
C GLU A 430 -4.16 -13.69 -25.39
N ARG A 431 -5.37 -13.09 -25.44
CA ARG A 431 -6.37 -13.27 -24.39
C ARG A 431 -6.96 -14.68 -24.45
N VAL A 432 -6.75 -15.46 -23.41
CA VAL A 432 -7.19 -16.87 -23.32
C VAL A 432 -8.09 -17.06 -22.11
N VAL A 433 -9.23 -17.72 -22.29
CA VAL A 433 -10.10 -18.15 -21.19
C VAL A 433 -9.56 -19.45 -20.60
N PHE A 434 -9.43 -19.49 -19.28
CA PHE A 434 -8.90 -20.65 -18.58
C PHE A 434 -9.88 -21.83 -18.53
N PRO A 435 -9.36 -23.07 -18.47
CA PRO A 435 -10.20 -24.26 -18.29
C PRO A 435 -11.06 -24.15 -17.01
N LYS A 436 -12.35 -24.45 -17.15
CA LYS A 436 -13.32 -24.27 -16.05
C LYS A 436 -13.02 -25.14 -14.84
N GLU A 437 -12.48 -26.33 -15.06
CA GLU A 437 -12.11 -27.30 -14.02
C GLU A 437 -10.98 -26.81 -13.11
N GLN A 438 -10.23 -25.79 -13.54
CA GLN A 438 -9.16 -25.19 -12.72
C GLN A 438 -9.69 -24.13 -11.73
N ASP A 439 -10.93 -23.64 -11.90
CA ASP A 439 -11.53 -22.60 -11.07
C ASP A 439 -10.64 -21.35 -10.88
N ARG A 440 -9.79 -21.01 -11.88
CA ARG A 440 -8.99 -19.79 -11.85
C ARG A 440 -9.88 -18.55 -11.83
N ALA A 441 -9.45 -17.53 -11.09
CA ALA A 441 -10.21 -16.31 -10.92
C ALA A 441 -9.30 -15.10 -10.75
N GLY A 442 -9.26 -14.25 -11.77
CA GLY A 442 -8.49 -13.01 -11.80
C GLY A 442 -7.05 -13.19 -11.31
N VAL A 443 -6.51 -12.16 -10.68
CA VAL A 443 -5.14 -12.14 -10.17
C VAL A 443 -4.81 -13.30 -9.21
N LEU A 444 -5.80 -13.80 -8.47
CA LEU A 444 -5.62 -14.94 -7.55
C LEU A 444 -5.29 -16.24 -8.28
N GLY A 445 -5.75 -16.39 -9.51
CA GLY A 445 -5.53 -17.55 -10.36
C GLY A 445 -4.34 -17.42 -11.31
N HIS A 446 -3.71 -16.24 -11.38
CA HIS A 446 -2.56 -16.00 -12.25
C HIS A 446 -1.25 -16.55 -11.68
N ALA A 447 -0.39 -17.00 -12.56
CA ALA A 447 0.88 -17.64 -12.21
C ALA A 447 1.79 -16.72 -11.39
N LEU A 448 1.80 -15.42 -11.66
CA LEU A 448 2.63 -14.46 -10.95
C LEU A 448 2.27 -14.36 -9.47
N PHE A 449 0.97 -14.18 -9.14
CA PHE A 449 0.51 -14.13 -7.76
C PHE A 449 0.88 -15.42 -7.00
N LEU A 450 0.62 -16.58 -7.61
CA LEU A 450 0.91 -17.89 -7.03
C LEU A 450 2.40 -18.09 -6.82
N THR A 451 3.22 -17.61 -7.76
CA THR A 451 4.69 -17.61 -7.64
C THR A 451 5.16 -16.69 -6.51
N LEU A 452 4.72 -15.44 -6.45
CA LEU A 452 5.16 -14.47 -5.44
C LEU A 452 4.78 -14.86 -4.00
N THR A 453 3.74 -15.66 -3.85
CA THR A 453 3.21 -16.07 -2.54
C THR A 453 3.54 -17.50 -2.16
N SER A 454 4.55 -18.10 -2.79
CA SER A 454 5.02 -19.46 -2.53
C SER A 454 6.48 -19.49 -2.07
N LYS A 455 6.87 -20.59 -1.44
CA LYS A 455 8.26 -20.88 -1.07
C LYS A 455 9.03 -21.48 -2.28
N PRO A 456 10.36 -21.56 -2.22
CA PRO A 456 11.13 -22.19 -3.30
C PRO A 456 10.73 -23.63 -3.62
N GLU A 457 10.34 -24.40 -2.64
CA GLU A 457 10.09 -25.83 -2.73
C GLU A 457 8.61 -26.22 -2.69
N ASP A 458 7.74 -25.32 -2.15
CA ASP A 458 6.34 -25.66 -1.81
C ASP A 458 5.44 -24.43 -1.88
N THR A 459 4.15 -24.63 -1.88
CA THR A 459 3.15 -23.58 -1.69
C THR A 459 3.23 -22.98 -0.28
N ALA A 460 2.63 -21.81 -0.09
CA ALA A 460 2.60 -21.16 1.21
C ALA A 460 1.21 -20.54 1.49
N PRO A 461 0.25 -21.34 1.99
CA PRO A 461 -1.11 -20.86 2.27
C PRO A 461 -1.13 -19.62 3.15
N THR A 462 -0.30 -19.59 4.20
CA THR A 462 -0.16 -18.43 5.08
C THR A 462 0.25 -17.17 4.32
N SER A 463 1.25 -17.26 3.42
CA SER A 463 1.70 -16.12 2.61
C SER A 463 0.62 -15.64 1.64
N ARG A 464 -0.13 -16.56 1.02
CA ARG A 464 -1.27 -16.27 0.15
C ARG A 464 -2.36 -15.52 0.91
N GLY A 465 -2.68 -15.97 2.12
CA GLY A 465 -3.68 -15.33 2.99
C GLY A 465 -3.24 -13.95 3.48
N ILE A 466 -1.96 -13.79 3.88
CA ILE A 466 -1.39 -12.49 4.26
C ILE A 466 -1.51 -11.50 3.11
N PHE A 467 -1.13 -11.91 1.89
CA PHE A 467 -1.21 -11.04 0.73
C PHE A 467 -2.63 -10.53 0.48
N VAL A 468 -3.63 -11.43 0.51
CA VAL A 468 -5.04 -11.04 0.35
C VAL A 468 -5.49 -10.07 1.44
N ARG A 469 -5.14 -10.34 2.70
CA ARG A 469 -5.48 -9.44 3.82
C ARG A 469 -4.86 -8.06 3.65
N GLU A 470 -3.58 -7.99 3.34
CA GLU A 470 -2.86 -6.71 3.25
C GLU A 470 -3.19 -5.93 1.98
N GLN A 471 -3.18 -6.59 0.82
CA GLN A 471 -3.30 -5.90 -0.47
C GLN A 471 -4.75 -5.70 -0.93
N PHE A 472 -5.67 -6.61 -0.56
CA PHE A 472 -7.05 -6.56 -1.05
C PHE A 472 -8.09 -6.23 0.02
N LEU A 473 -7.74 -6.39 1.31
CA LEU A 473 -8.62 -6.01 2.42
C LEU A 473 -8.06 -4.86 3.25
N CYS A 474 -6.86 -4.37 2.95
CA CYS A 474 -6.14 -3.32 3.68
C CYS A 474 -6.04 -3.60 5.20
N GLN A 475 -5.81 -4.86 5.55
CA GLN A 475 -5.66 -5.35 6.92
C GLN A 475 -4.24 -5.83 7.13
N GLN A 476 -3.44 -5.07 7.85
CA GLN A 476 -2.08 -5.49 8.19
C GLN A 476 -2.11 -6.69 9.14
N VAL A 477 -1.36 -7.72 8.77
CA VAL A 477 -1.12 -8.88 9.63
C VAL A 477 0.15 -8.61 10.43
N PRO A 478 0.08 -8.61 11.77
CA PRO A 478 1.27 -8.36 12.59
C PRO A 478 2.31 -9.47 12.36
N PRO A 479 3.61 -9.13 12.45
CA PRO A 479 4.67 -10.13 12.35
C PRO A 479 4.54 -11.16 13.48
N PRO A 480 5.03 -12.39 13.26
CA PRO A 480 5.05 -13.41 14.30
C PRO A 480 5.82 -12.92 15.54
N PRO A 481 5.48 -13.40 16.75
CA PRO A 481 6.23 -13.08 17.95
C PRO A 481 7.72 -13.45 17.81
N ALA A 482 8.60 -12.69 18.46
CA ALA A 482 10.03 -13.00 18.46
C ALA A 482 10.29 -14.41 19.04
N GLY A 483 11.20 -15.17 18.41
CA GLY A 483 11.57 -16.52 18.84
C GLY A 483 10.61 -17.64 18.40
N VAL A 484 9.57 -17.35 17.64
CA VAL A 484 8.70 -18.37 17.05
C VAL A 484 9.35 -18.89 15.76
N ASP A 485 9.51 -20.22 15.65
CA ASP A 485 9.86 -20.84 14.37
C ASP A 485 8.66 -20.74 13.41
N THR A 486 8.85 -20.04 12.31
CA THR A 486 7.84 -19.84 11.26
C THR A 486 7.92 -20.85 10.13
N ASN A 487 8.87 -21.78 10.21
CA ASN A 487 9.01 -22.83 9.20
C ASN A 487 8.03 -23.97 9.50
N LEU A 488 7.35 -24.43 8.48
CA LEU A 488 6.65 -25.71 8.56
C LEU A 488 7.68 -26.84 8.64
N PRO A 489 7.43 -27.85 9.48
CA PRO A 489 8.24 -29.05 9.45
C PRO A 489 8.32 -29.63 8.03
N PRO A 490 9.43 -30.24 7.61
CA PRO A 490 9.52 -30.93 6.33
C PRO A 490 8.36 -31.94 6.16
N VAL A 491 8.01 -32.24 4.93
CA VAL A 491 7.01 -33.28 4.64
C VAL A 491 7.61 -34.63 5.05
N ASP A 492 6.93 -35.31 5.98
CA ASP A 492 7.35 -36.62 6.45
C ASP A 492 6.93 -37.71 5.45
N GLU A 493 7.90 -38.46 4.93
CA GLU A 493 7.66 -39.56 3.98
C GLU A 493 6.89 -40.74 4.63
N ALA A 494 7.05 -40.95 5.94
CA ALA A 494 6.35 -41.99 6.69
C ALA A 494 4.90 -41.59 7.01
N LEU A 495 4.63 -40.26 7.14
CA LEU A 495 3.32 -39.74 7.45
C LEU A 495 3.02 -38.51 6.55
N PRO A 496 2.76 -38.73 5.24
CA PRO A 496 2.51 -37.66 4.30
C PRO A 496 1.25 -36.87 4.69
N ARG A 497 1.35 -35.52 4.70
CA ARG A 497 0.25 -34.60 5.08
C ARG A 497 0.19 -33.42 4.13
N THR A 498 -1.02 -32.94 3.85
CA THR A 498 -1.27 -31.69 3.16
C THR A 498 -0.81 -30.48 3.99
N ASN A 499 -0.63 -29.32 3.36
CA ASN A 499 -0.27 -28.10 4.10
C ASN A 499 -1.35 -27.69 5.12
N ARG A 500 -2.61 -27.93 4.85
CA ARG A 500 -3.70 -27.73 5.83
C ARG A 500 -3.50 -28.58 7.08
N GLU A 501 -3.18 -29.86 6.91
CA GLU A 501 -2.94 -30.77 8.04
C GLU A 501 -1.65 -30.44 8.80
N ARG A 502 -0.60 -30.00 8.10
CA ARG A 502 0.65 -29.51 8.72
C ARG A 502 0.46 -28.24 9.52
N LEU A 503 -0.38 -27.32 9.05
CA LEU A 503 -0.73 -26.05 9.73
C LEU A 503 -1.75 -26.22 10.87
N ALA A 504 -2.40 -27.38 11.02
CA ALA A 504 -3.41 -27.60 12.04
C ALA A 504 -2.89 -27.34 13.46
N SER A 505 -1.61 -27.61 13.74
CA SER A 505 -0.98 -27.29 15.03
C SER A 505 -0.94 -25.78 15.33
N HIS A 506 -0.86 -24.93 14.32
CA HIS A 506 -0.86 -23.47 14.47
C HIS A 506 -2.26 -22.94 14.82
N THR A 507 -3.32 -23.61 14.39
CA THR A 507 -4.71 -23.22 14.72
C THR A 507 -5.16 -23.73 16.08
N THR A 508 -4.49 -24.77 16.62
CA THR A 508 -4.78 -25.30 17.96
C THR A 508 -3.96 -24.64 19.07
N ASN A 509 -2.79 -24.10 18.76
CA ASN A 509 -1.97 -23.34 19.70
C ASN A 509 -2.55 -21.93 19.90
N PRO A 510 -2.98 -21.53 21.11
CA PRO A 510 -3.58 -20.20 21.36
C PRO A 510 -2.67 -19.02 20.95
N ALA A 511 -1.35 -19.16 21.04
CA ALA A 511 -0.41 -18.13 20.64
C ALA A 511 -0.39 -17.88 19.12
N CYS A 512 -0.69 -18.89 18.32
CA CYS A 512 -0.64 -18.86 16.85
C CYS A 512 -2.04 -18.72 16.23
N ALA A 513 -3.04 -19.33 16.87
CA ALA A 513 -4.42 -19.44 16.36
C ALA A 513 -5.04 -18.10 15.97
N GLY A 514 -4.72 -17.03 16.71
CA GLY A 514 -5.28 -15.71 16.47
C GLY A 514 -4.96 -15.13 15.09
N CYS A 515 -3.75 -15.37 14.56
CA CYS A 515 -3.35 -14.94 13.21
C CYS A 515 -3.71 -16.01 12.17
N HIS A 516 -3.36 -17.27 12.42
CA HIS A 516 -3.57 -18.35 11.45
C HIS A 516 -5.03 -18.58 11.09
N SER A 517 -5.98 -18.44 12.05
CA SER A 517 -7.42 -18.50 11.76
C SER A 517 -7.93 -17.38 10.84
N LEU A 518 -7.18 -16.28 10.72
CA LEU A 518 -7.53 -15.17 9.85
C LEU A 518 -6.97 -15.34 8.43
N ILE A 519 -5.78 -15.95 8.30
CA ILE A 519 -5.00 -15.96 7.06
C ILE A 519 -5.02 -17.30 6.33
N ASP A 520 -4.84 -18.42 7.05
CA ASP A 520 -4.68 -19.73 6.42
C ASP A 520 -5.92 -20.20 5.65
N PRO A 521 -7.18 -20.00 6.12
CA PRO A 521 -8.36 -20.36 5.36
C PRO A 521 -8.42 -19.74 3.96
N ILE A 522 -7.89 -18.52 3.79
CA ILE A 522 -7.82 -17.83 2.50
C ILE A 522 -6.82 -18.55 1.58
N GLY A 523 -5.65 -18.88 2.11
CA GLY A 523 -4.60 -19.54 1.32
C GLY A 523 -4.96 -20.95 0.90
N PHE A 524 -5.73 -21.68 1.71
CA PHE A 524 -6.17 -23.03 1.38
C PHE A 524 -7.05 -23.11 0.13
N ALA A 525 -7.79 -22.06 -0.21
CA ALA A 525 -8.53 -21.99 -1.48
C ALA A 525 -7.65 -22.22 -2.71
N LEU A 526 -6.36 -21.92 -2.59
CA LEU A 526 -5.40 -21.87 -3.69
C LEU A 526 -4.45 -23.08 -3.73
N GLU A 527 -4.63 -24.08 -2.86
CA GLU A 527 -3.70 -25.21 -2.72
C GLU A 527 -3.72 -26.20 -3.90
N LYS A 528 -4.68 -26.11 -4.79
CA LYS A 528 -4.65 -26.81 -6.08
C LYS A 528 -3.66 -26.21 -7.09
N PHE A 529 -3.00 -25.12 -6.76
CA PHE A 529 -1.97 -24.50 -7.59
C PHE A 529 -0.62 -24.61 -6.89
N ASP A 530 0.35 -25.15 -7.58
CA ASP A 530 1.71 -25.27 -7.07
C ASP A 530 2.44 -23.91 -6.99
N ALA A 531 3.74 -23.96 -6.71
CA ALA A 531 4.55 -22.77 -6.50
C ALA A 531 4.87 -21.98 -7.79
N VAL A 532 4.54 -22.49 -8.96
CA VAL A 532 4.65 -21.80 -10.26
C VAL A 532 3.29 -21.55 -10.92
N GLY A 533 2.21 -22.00 -10.25
CA GLY A 533 0.84 -21.77 -10.71
C GLY A 533 0.26 -22.89 -11.57
N ILE A 534 0.90 -24.04 -11.69
CA ILE A 534 0.34 -25.20 -12.37
C ILE A 534 -0.78 -25.81 -11.52
N TYR A 535 -1.88 -26.17 -12.17
CA TYR A 535 -3.03 -26.78 -11.50
C TYR A 535 -2.84 -28.28 -11.26
N HIS A 536 -3.08 -28.69 -10.02
CA HIS A 536 -3.08 -30.08 -9.58
C HIS A 536 -4.40 -30.39 -8.84
N PRO A 537 -5.22 -31.35 -9.28
CA PRO A 537 -6.47 -31.69 -8.60
C PRO A 537 -6.23 -32.28 -7.19
N LYS A 538 -5.05 -32.86 -6.95
CA LYS A 538 -4.58 -33.43 -5.68
C LYS A 538 -3.20 -32.87 -5.34
N ALA A 539 -2.82 -32.88 -4.07
CA ALA A 539 -1.45 -32.56 -3.68
C ALA A 539 -0.51 -33.69 -4.15
N ASP A 540 0.52 -33.33 -4.90
CA ASP A 540 1.58 -34.24 -5.34
C ASP A 540 2.81 -34.08 -4.43
N LEU A 541 3.02 -35.01 -3.49
CA LEU A 541 4.19 -35.03 -2.62
C LEU A 541 5.28 -35.90 -3.26
N LEU A 542 6.40 -35.27 -3.60
CA LEU A 542 7.53 -35.90 -4.26
C LEU A 542 8.67 -36.11 -3.27
N PHE A 543 9.10 -37.35 -3.09
CA PHE A 543 10.24 -37.69 -2.23
C PHE A 543 11.41 -38.14 -3.11
N TYR A 544 12.53 -37.46 -2.98
CA TYR A 544 13.74 -37.74 -3.74
C TYR A 544 14.73 -38.59 -2.93
N PRO A 545 15.62 -39.37 -3.59
CA PRO A 545 16.76 -39.94 -2.91
C PRO A 545 17.66 -38.85 -2.30
N ASP A 546 18.49 -39.25 -1.30
CA ASP A 546 19.42 -38.33 -0.63
C ASP A 546 20.55 -37.80 -1.55
N GLU A 547 20.71 -38.37 -2.72
CA GLU A 547 21.66 -37.94 -3.74
C GLU A 547 21.19 -36.62 -4.38
N HIS A 548 21.98 -35.56 -4.23
CA HIS A 548 21.65 -34.22 -4.73
C HIS A 548 21.39 -34.11 -6.23
N GLU A 549 21.82 -35.10 -7.03
CA GLU A 549 21.64 -35.14 -8.49
C GLU A 549 20.44 -35.96 -8.96
N ALA A 550 19.70 -36.60 -8.04
CA ALA A 550 18.55 -37.43 -8.42
C ALA A 550 17.42 -36.55 -9.03
N LYS A 551 17.17 -36.74 -10.32
CA LYS A 551 16.12 -36.03 -11.07
C LYS A 551 14.76 -36.72 -10.98
N VAL A 552 14.71 -37.98 -10.55
CA VAL A 552 13.50 -38.79 -10.48
C VAL A 552 13.14 -39.00 -9.01
N PRO A 553 11.90 -38.72 -8.59
CA PRO A 553 11.47 -38.99 -7.23
C PRO A 553 11.47 -40.51 -6.97
N LYS A 554 11.97 -40.93 -5.80
CA LYS A 554 11.91 -42.35 -5.35
C LYS A 554 10.48 -42.76 -4.97
N LYS A 555 9.65 -41.79 -4.59
CA LYS A 555 8.27 -42.02 -4.19
C LYS A 555 7.43 -40.80 -4.53
N LYS A 556 6.21 -41.02 -5.03
CA LYS A 556 5.16 -40.00 -5.22
C LYS A 556 3.94 -40.41 -4.42
N VAL A 557 3.40 -39.49 -3.64
CA VAL A 557 2.15 -39.66 -2.88
C VAL A 557 1.17 -38.61 -3.30
N GLN A 558 -0.09 -39.00 -3.56
CA GLN A 558 -1.18 -38.10 -3.89
C GLN A 558 -2.17 -38.01 -2.73
N LEU A 559 -2.48 -36.80 -2.28
CA LEU A 559 -3.45 -36.54 -1.22
C LEU A 559 -4.59 -35.68 -1.74
N ASP A 560 -5.78 -35.93 -1.23
CA ASP A 560 -6.94 -35.08 -1.51
C ASP A 560 -6.78 -33.72 -0.83
N LEU A 561 -7.19 -32.64 -1.52
CA LEU A 561 -7.06 -31.28 -1.04
C LEU A 561 -8.41 -30.76 -0.56
N ASP A 562 -8.47 -30.31 0.69
CA ASP A 562 -9.57 -29.49 1.20
C ASP A 562 -9.26 -28.00 0.96
N THR A 563 -9.94 -27.42 -0.01
CA THR A 563 -9.78 -25.99 -0.39
C THR A 563 -10.91 -25.09 0.18
N THR A 564 -11.70 -25.58 1.12
CA THR A 564 -12.73 -24.78 1.78
C THR A 564 -12.12 -23.73 2.71
N GLY A 565 -12.79 -22.59 2.82
CA GLY A 565 -12.34 -21.51 3.70
C GLY A 565 -13.42 -20.46 3.91
N HIS A 566 -13.04 -19.38 4.60
CA HIS A 566 -13.92 -18.23 4.83
C HIS A 566 -13.10 -16.96 5.08
N LEU A 567 -13.70 -15.80 4.83
CA LEU A 567 -13.11 -14.50 5.20
C LEU A 567 -13.59 -14.10 6.60
N THR A 568 -12.80 -14.36 7.61
CA THR A 568 -13.13 -13.94 8.98
C THR A 568 -13.40 -12.44 9.06
N GLY A 569 -14.55 -12.05 9.60
CA GLY A 569 -15.00 -10.67 9.69
C GLY A 569 -15.92 -10.23 8.54
N VAL A 570 -16.14 -11.07 7.53
CA VAL A 570 -17.09 -10.85 6.43
C VAL A 570 -18.21 -11.89 6.56
N PRO A 571 -19.47 -11.48 6.74
CA PRO A 571 -20.61 -12.42 6.80
C PRO A 571 -20.80 -13.17 5.47
N ASN A 572 -21.24 -14.42 5.55
CA ASN A 572 -21.56 -15.28 4.37
C ASN A 572 -20.42 -15.32 3.38
N SER A 573 -19.20 -15.55 3.86
CA SER A 573 -17.98 -15.50 3.07
C SER A 573 -17.28 -16.85 2.97
N GLU A 574 -18.04 -17.94 3.12
CA GLU A 574 -17.54 -19.29 2.89
C GLU A 574 -17.29 -19.52 1.41
N PHE A 575 -16.18 -20.19 1.09
CA PHE A 575 -15.79 -20.54 -0.28
C PHE A 575 -15.14 -21.93 -0.32
N ARG A 576 -15.10 -22.52 -1.51
CA ARG A 576 -14.56 -23.86 -1.79
C ARG A 576 -13.41 -23.83 -2.79
N ASN A 577 -13.19 -22.72 -3.48
CA ASN A 577 -12.20 -22.59 -4.53
C ASN A 577 -11.84 -21.11 -4.77
N PRO A 578 -10.83 -20.80 -5.58
CA PRO A 578 -10.41 -19.42 -5.89
C PRO A 578 -11.49 -18.59 -6.55
N ARG A 579 -12.35 -19.17 -7.37
CA ARG A 579 -13.44 -18.46 -8.06
C ARG A 579 -14.47 -17.92 -7.07
N GLU A 580 -14.91 -18.76 -6.12
CA GLU A 580 -15.82 -18.33 -5.06
C GLU A 580 -15.19 -17.25 -4.15
N LEU A 581 -13.90 -17.41 -3.80
CA LEU A 581 -13.16 -16.38 -3.06
C LEU A 581 -13.11 -15.05 -3.85
N GLY A 582 -12.81 -15.10 -5.15
CA GLY A 582 -12.77 -13.93 -6.03
C GLY A 582 -14.12 -13.20 -6.11
N GLU A 583 -15.22 -13.94 -6.23
CA GLU A 583 -16.59 -13.40 -6.22
C GLU A 583 -16.92 -12.69 -4.90
N ILE A 584 -16.47 -13.24 -3.77
CA ILE A 584 -16.68 -12.64 -2.45
C ILE A 584 -15.85 -11.35 -2.34
N LEU A 585 -14.58 -11.36 -2.74
CA LEU A 585 -13.73 -10.16 -2.72
C LEU A 585 -14.33 -9.04 -3.59
N ALA A 586 -14.74 -9.35 -4.82
CA ALA A 586 -15.34 -8.38 -5.74
C ALA A 586 -16.57 -7.67 -5.14
N LYS A 587 -17.41 -8.42 -4.41
CA LYS A 587 -18.66 -7.92 -3.79
C LYS A 587 -18.47 -7.28 -2.42
N THR A 588 -17.36 -7.54 -1.75
CA THR A 588 -17.12 -7.06 -0.38
C THR A 588 -16.80 -5.57 -0.36
N GLY A 589 -17.60 -4.79 0.36
CA GLY A 589 -17.39 -3.34 0.49
C GLY A 589 -16.02 -2.97 1.02
N GLN A 590 -15.43 -3.78 1.90
CA GLN A 590 -14.09 -3.61 2.42
C GLN A 590 -13.01 -3.74 1.33
N CYS A 591 -13.16 -4.70 0.41
CA CYS A 591 -12.24 -4.86 -0.71
C CYS A 591 -12.33 -3.67 -1.68
N GLN A 592 -13.55 -3.24 -2.01
CA GLN A 592 -13.77 -2.06 -2.84
C GLN A 592 -13.18 -0.78 -2.23
N GLU A 593 -13.33 -0.59 -0.91
CA GLU A 593 -12.70 0.52 -0.20
C GLU A 593 -11.17 0.38 -0.17
N CYS A 594 -10.65 -0.86 -0.07
CA CYS A 594 -9.21 -1.10 -0.09
C CYS A 594 -8.59 -0.73 -1.44
N ILE A 595 -9.23 -1.00 -2.58
CA ILE A 595 -8.77 -0.53 -3.89
C ILE A 595 -8.58 1.00 -3.87
N VAL A 596 -9.57 1.73 -3.37
CA VAL A 596 -9.50 3.20 -3.26
C VAL A 596 -8.37 3.63 -2.31
N LYS A 597 -8.19 2.95 -1.18
CA LYS A 597 -7.11 3.23 -0.23
C LYS A 597 -5.72 2.96 -0.82
N GLN A 598 -5.54 1.92 -1.61
CA GLN A 598 -4.26 1.63 -2.26
C GLN A 598 -3.90 2.73 -3.27
N VAL A 599 -4.86 3.17 -4.08
CA VAL A 599 -4.69 4.32 -4.98
C VAL A 599 -4.38 5.59 -4.18
N PHE A 600 -5.12 5.86 -3.10
CA PHE A 600 -4.87 6.99 -2.22
C PHE A 600 -3.44 6.96 -1.65
N ARG A 601 -3.01 5.83 -1.09
CA ARG A 601 -1.66 5.65 -0.49
C ARG A 601 -0.55 5.91 -1.50
N TYR A 602 -0.72 5.40 -2.71
CA TYR A 602 0.23 5.64 -3.80
C TYR A 602 0.25 7.12 -4.21
N LEU A 603 -0.90 7.71 -4.52
CA LEU A 603 -0.98 9.09 -5.00
C LEU A 603 -0.64 10.11 -3.92
N ALA A 604 -1.05 9.90 -2.67
CA ALA A 604 -0.72 10.76 -1.53
C ALA A 604 0.71 10.54 -1.01
N GLY A 605 1.36 9.41 -1.33
CA GLY A 605 2.72 9.07 -0.86
C GLY A 605 2.80 8.89 0.65
N ARG A 606 1.72 8.49 1.27
CA ARG A 606 1.58 8.24 2.70
C ARG A 606 0.40 7.32 2.99
N HIS A 607 0.40 6.79 4.18
CA HIS A 607 -0.75 6.03 4.66
C HIS A 607 -2.00 6.92 4.80
N ASP A 608 -3.18 6.32 4.62
CA ASP A 608 -4.46 6.99 4.87
C ASP A 608 -4.67 7.22 6.37
N MET A 609 -5.20 8.40 6.70
CA MET A 609 -5.51 8.82 8.05
C MET A 609 -7.02 8.98 8.22
N ARG A 610 -7.50 9.08 9.45
CA ARG A 610 -8.94 9.28 9.72
C ARG A 610 -9.50 10.55 9.07
N SER A 611 -8.68 11.59 8.96
CA SER A 611 -9.06 12.84 8.28
C SER A 611 -9.28 12.67 6.77
N ASP A 612 -8.71 11.61 6.17
CA ASP A 612 -8.89 11.32 4.75
C ASP A 612 -10.19 10.53 4.46
N ALA A 613 -10.85 10.03 5.51
CA ALA A 613 -12.05 9.23 5.35
C ALA A 613 -13.16 9.90 4.50
N PRO A 614 -13.45 11.21 4.61
CA PRO A 614 -14.42 11.86 3.74
C PRO A 614 -14.03 11.80 2.26
N LEU A 615 -12.75 12.04 1.93
CA LEU A 615 -12.25 11.92 0.56
C LEU A 615 -12.34 10.46 0.06
N ILE A 616 -11.88 9.51 0.85
CA ILE A 616 -11.91 8.09 0.51
C ILE A 616 -13.35 7.62 0.25
N GLN A 617 -14.30 8.01 1.09
CA GLN A 617 -15.71 7.66 0.92
C GLN A 617 -16.33 8.31 -0.31
N GLN A 618 -15.99 9.57 -0.61
CA GLN A 618 -16.46 10.23 -1.83
C GLN A 618 -15.93 9.54 -3.09
N VAL A 619 -14.62 9.22 -3.12
CA VAL A 619 -13.99 8.51 -4.24
C VAL A 619 -14.58 7.10 -4.39
N LEU A 620 -14.86 6.40 -3.27
CA LEU A 620 -15.52 5.08 -3.30
C LEU A 620 -16.93 5.16 -3.88
N GLN A 621 -17.69 6.19 -3.50
CA GLN A 621 -19.04 6.40 -4.04
C GLN A 621 -18.99 6.66 -5.56
N ASP A 622 -18.09 7.54 -6.00
CA ASP A 622 -17.93 7.86 -7.42
C ASP A 622 -17.47 6.62 -8.22
N PHE A 623 -16.54 5.84 -7.66
CA PHE A 623 -16.08 4.58 -8.25
C PHE A 623 -17.22 3.57 -8.42
N ARG A 624 -18.05 3.38 -7.41
CA ARG A 624 -19.26 2.52 -7.49
C ARG A 624 -20.25 3.04 -8.52
N SER A 625 -20.50 4.33 -8.50
CA SER A 625 -21.48 4.97 -9.41
C SER A 625 -21.05 4.94 -10.87
N SER A 626 -19.75 4.87 -11.14
CA SER A 626 -19.22 4.71 -12.49
C SER A 626 -19.30 3.28 -13.04
N GLY A 627 -19.76 2.30 -12.25
CA GLY A 627 -19.68 0.88 -12.59
C GLY A 627 -18.29 0.29 -12.37
N PHE A 628 -17.60 0.80 -11.35
CA PHE A 628 -16.24 0.41 -10.98
C PHE A 628 -15.19 0.70 -12.06
N HIS A 629 -15.34 1.78 -12.83
CA HIS A 629 -14.34 2.18 -13.81
C HIS A 629 -13.12 2.82 -13.14
N PHE A 630 -11.96 2.19 -13.24
CA PHE A 630 -10.74 2.62 -12.54
C PHE A 630 -10.27 4.03 -12.96
N ARG A 631 -10.47 4.42 -14.23
CA ARG A 631 -10.14 5.78 -14.69
C ARG A 631 -10.98 6.85 -13.97
N GLU A 632 -12.26 6.58 -13.72
CA GLU A 632 -13.12 7.52 -12.97
C GLU A 632 -12.75 7.59 -11.48
N LEU A 633 -12.24 6.49 -10.88
CA LEU A 633 -11.65 6.52 -9.54
C LEU A 633 -10.48 7.51 -9.48
N LEU A 634 -9.54 7.45 -10.46
CA LEU A 634 -8.41 8.38 -10.52
C LEU A 634 -8.87 9.83 -10.71
N VAL A 635 -9.83 10.07 -11.62
CA VAL A 635 -10.40 11.41 -11.83
C VAL A 635 -11.06 11.94 -10.56
N SER A 636 -11.85 11.12 -9.87
CA SER A 636 -12.49 11.49 -8.60
C SER A 636 -11.48 11.83 -7.52
N TYR A 637 -10.40 11.05 -7.40
CA TYR A 637 -9.33 11.35 -6.44
C TYR A 637 -8.72 12.72 -6.68
N PHE A 638 -8.32 13.03 -7.92
CA PHE A 638 -7.72 14.35 -8.23
C PHE A 638 -8.71 15.49 -8.11
N LYS A 639 -9.95 15.29 -8.53
CA LYS A 639 -11.02 16.28 -8.39
C LYS A 639 -11.26 16.68 -6.94
N ASN A 640 -11.45 15.69 -6.06
CA ASN A 640 -11.86 15.91 -4.67
C ASN A 640 -10.66 16.11 -3.72
N GLY A 641 -9.46 15.64 -4.08
CA GLY A 641 -8.22 15.79 -3.31
C GLY A 641 -7.55 17.16 -3.46
N VAL A 642 -8.04 18.01 -4.35
CA VAL A 642 -7.62 19.42 -4.46
C VAL A 642 -8.45 20.25 -3.49
N THR A 643 -8.26 20.05 -2.20
CA THR A 643 -8.83 20.96 -1.20
C THR A 643 -8.00 22.24 -1.14
N PRO A 644 -8.62 23.41 -1.00
CA PRO A 644 -7.94 24.72 -0.98
C PRO A 644 -6.95 24.88 0.16
#